data_41d70a1a7a1f315d52728e7df796b655
#
_entry.id   41d70a1a7a1f315d52728e7df796b655
#
_cell.length_a   1.000
_cell.length_b   1.000
_cell.length_c   1.000
_cell.angle_alpha   90.00
_cell.angle_beta   90.00
_cell.angle_gamma   90.00
#
_symmetry.space_group_name_H-M   'P 1'
#
loop_
_entity.id
_entity.type
_entity.pdbx_description
1 polymer ?
#
loop_
_entity_poly.entity_id
_entity_poly.type
_entity_poly.pdbx_seq_one_letter_code
_entity_poly.pdbx_strand_id
1 'polypeptide(L)'
;MTTETTGTNATGPRVEAIPGGLVRLGARIDRWRTPTDPTTGVEPARSSSPGWLRLIGPGIGVVVGLILVRGVLGGGLPEGDDAPYHVAKNLFAFSEIFGRGHLDGWAPTFSMGSEQFLLYGPGSALVASALRLFTFGTVDHPTLVAWVGALGYVATAPAAYFFARGLRLGRVGASVVGVASLCVSVPFGTGLAGTFDLGLIPHQLAVPLVLVTLGALVQVVESPDRRWVTLAAVAAMGVTVTHLTSALVTLAAFAVMMLCHWATPVRDRVRRPPSDGLFAAYRLALAGVLAAGFGAWWLLPLAENPGPRPSTATWRTPPFGEEVQRLLRTRLWASQVVVALTLAALAACAIWLIVGSEALSRLGRWRVAVVAAGPALLVLLYAMYHVLPGDTGLLMVNRGTGYAALLWILPIGVVADRLVARRSDRVAMALPAALGLIVVVMPALVPASGYAHRAVPPRPELQAAGRVLADSVPPEGRFAWVHERGFDTSFGPVHPELWLAMDSESATLNGFGGETISPVDTFLQYRLASIDPRQAEPLLIRDGVTHLVGRTSTLAAYAEQPGWRPVLVDGELTVLEHIDDVTLAAPLNDQRTELLAWSPERVRWRTEGAEELVTGLPAFPKWHLSIDGTAITANERGGFLTARLPDAGRHIVEATFRRSRADRLGVAITLVFLLARFGLPVVRRRRGTGPASAVSEADGLAADKDRAEKGGDDG
;
A
#
# COMPACT_ATOMS: atom_id res chain seq x y z
N MET A 1 -23.89 -74.92 -21.55
CA MET A 1 -23.38 -74.35 -20.33
C MET A 1 -23.06 -72.87 -20.65
N THR A 2 -23.92 -72.05 -20.20
CA THR A 2 -24.14 -70.66 -20.54
C THR A 2 -23.15 -69.73 -19.80
N THR A 3 -22.44 -68.91 -20.53
CA THR A 3 -21.64 -67.81 -20.00
C THR A 3 -22.37 -66.48 -20.26
N GLU A 4 -22.87 -65.85 -19.19
CA GLU A 4 -23.43 -64.52 -19.20
C GLU A 4 -22.26 -63.50 -19.20
N THR A 5 -22.28 -62.60 -20.19
CA THR A 5 -21.42 -61.43 -20.27
C THR A 5 -22.14 -60.24 -19.65
N THR A 6 -21.69 -59.83 -18.47
CA THR A 6 -22.11 -58.58 -17.82
C THR A 6 -21.37 -57.41 -18.44
N GLY A 7 -22.11 -56.54 -19.13
CA GLY A 7 -21.60 -55.26 -19.63
C GLY A 7 -21.41 -54.23 -18.53
N THR A 8 -20.18 -53.79 -18.32
CA THR A 8 -19.86 -52.64 -17.45
C THR A 8 -20.01 -51.35 -18.23
N ASN A 9 -21.04 -50.58 -17.91
CA ASN A 9 -21.21 -49.21 -18.34
C ASN A 9 -20.12 -48.32 -17.65
N ALA A 10 -19.13 -47.90 -18.41
CA ALA A 10 -18.18 -46.89 -17.98
C ALA A 10 -18.85 -45.49 -18.02
N THR A 11 -19.31 -45.03 -16.87
CA THR A 11 -19.72 -43.64 -16.64
C THR A 11 -18.46 -42.79 -16.60
N GLY A 12 -18.21 -42.03 -17.69
CA GLY A 12 -17.16 -41.00 -17.72
C GLY A 12 -17.40 -39.93 -16.66
N PRO A 13 -16.32 -39.28 -16.14
CA PRO A 13 -16.45 -38.30 -15.10
C PRO A 13 -17.30 -37.11 -15.58
N ARG A 14 -18.41 -36.84 -14.86
CA ARG A 14 -19.18 -35.60 -15.04
C ARG A 14 -18.27 -34.42 -14.69
N VAL A 15 -17.94 -33.61 -15.70
CA VAL A 15 -17.33 -32.28 -15.49
C VAL A 15 -18.33 -31.43 -14.73
N GLU A 16 -18.08 -31.19 -13.46
CA GLU A 16 -18.90 -30.29 -12.64
C GLU A 16 -19.00 -28.91 -13.32
N ALA A 17 -20.21 -28.42 -13.44
CA ALA A 17 -20.51 -27.16 -14.07
C ALA A 17 -19.89 -26.01 -13.24
N ILE A 18 -18.97 -25.27 -13.85
CA ILE A 18 -18.36 -24.06 -13.26
C ILE A 18 -19.48 -23.12 -12.79
N PRO A 19 -19.41 -22.59 -11.55
CA PRO A 19 -20.46 -21.73 -11.01
C PRO A 19 -20.78 -20.58 -11.97
N GLY A 20 -22.04 -20.43 -12.35
CA GLY A 20 -22.51 -19.45 -13.34
C GLY A 20 -22.16 -17.97 -13.02
N GLY A 21 -21.69 -17.69 -11.80
CA GLY A 21 -21.15 -16.41 -11.37
C GLY A 21 -19.84 -16.03 -12.07
N LEU A 22 -18.89 -16.97 -12.19
CA LEU A 22 -17.59 -16.72 -12.85
C LEU A 22 -17.76 -16.52 -14.37
N VAL A 23 -18.69 -17.25 -14.99
CA VAL A 23 -19.02 -17.07 -16.42
C VAL A 23 -19.64 -15.69 -16.66
N ARG A 24 -20.50 -15.21 -15.74
CA ARG A 24 -21.09 -13.86 -15.84
C ARG A 24 -20.05 -12.76 -15.59
N LEU A 25 -19.08 -12.97 -14.71
CA LEU A 25 -18.00 -12.02 -14.47
C LEU A 25 -17.12 -11.88 -15.73
N GLY A 26 -16.72 -12.99 -16.35
CA GLY A 26 -15.95 -12.97 -17.59
C GLY A 26 -16.69 -12.26 -18.73
N ALA A 27 -18.00 -12.51 -18.90
CA ALA A 27 -18.84 -11.85 -19.91
C ALA A 27 -19.08 -10.36 -19.60
N ARG A 28 -19.06 -9.93 -18.31
CA ARG A 28 -19.09 -8.51 -17.93
C ARG A 28 -17.80 -7.81 -18.28
N ILE A 29 -16.65 -8.43 -18.03
CA ILE A 29 -15.33 -7.88 -18.34
C ILE A 29 -15.19 -7.59 -19.84
N ASP A 30 -15.80 -8.37 -20.72
CA ASP A 30 -15.71 -8.15 -22.16
C ASP A 30 -16.73 -7.16 -22.75
N ARG A 31 -17.89 -7.01 -22.15
CA ARG A 31 -18.80 -5.92 -22.55
C ARG A 31 -18.17 -4.54 -22.31
N TRP A 32 -17.11 -4.49 -21.51
CA TRP A 32 -16.34 -3.27 -21.27
C TRP A 32 -15.36 -2.95 -22.41
N ARG A 33 -15.28 -3.75 -23.50
CA ARG A 33 -14.10 -3.74 -24.38
C ARG A 33 -14.31 -3.56 -25.87
N THR A 34 -15.50 -3.60 -26.37
CA THR A 34 -15.68 -3.32 -27.79
C THR A 34 -16.04 -1.84 -28.01
N PRO A 35 -15.05 -0.98 -28.36
CA PRO A 35 -15.39 0.14 -29.20
C PRO A 35 -15.81 -0.50 -30.51
N THR A 36 -17.07 -0.39 -30.89
CA THR A 36 -17.48 -0.58 -32.27
C THR A 36 -16.64 0.36 -33.10
N ASP A 37 -15.86 -0.17 -34.07
CA ASP A 37 -15.21 0.66 -35.09
C ASP A 37 -16.33 1.25 -35.93
N PRO A 38 -16.63 2.54 -35.81
CA PRO A 38 -17.77 3.14 -36.53
C PRO A 38 -17.51 3.22 -38.03
N THR A 39 -16.31 2.87 -38.54
CA THR A 39 -15.93 3.05 -39.95
C THR A 39 -16.12 1.81 -40.79
N THR A 40 -16.25 0.61 -40.22
CA THR A 40 -16.31 -0.60 -41.06
C THR A 40 -17.65 -1.30 -41.04
N GLY A 41 -18.58 -0.97 -40.15
CA GLY A 41 -19.89 -1.64 -40.06
C GLY A 41 -19.79 -3.18 -39.89
N VAL A 42 -18.58 -3.74 -39.91
CA VAL A 42 -18.32 -5.16 -39.73
C VAL A 42 -18.02 -5.35 -38.27
N GLU A 43 -18.99 -5.86 -37.49
CA GLU A 43 -18.69 -6.46 -36.18
C GLU A 43 -17.58 -7.48 -36.41
N PRO A 44 -16.38 -7.33 -35.80
CA PRO A 44 -15.36 -8.37 -35.88
C PRO A 44 -16.02 -9.64 -35.39
N ALA A 45 -15.99 -10.71 -36.16
CA ALA A 45 -16.60 -12.00 -35.85
C ALA A 45 -16.28 -12.32 -34.36
N ARG A 46 -17.29 -12.28 -33.52
CA ARG A 46 -17.14 -12.53 -32.06
C ARG A 46 -16.47 -13.87 -31.94
N SER A 47 -15.19 -13.90 -31.60
CA SER A 47 -14.51 -15.16 -31.35
C SER A 47 -15.36 -15.91 -30.32
N SER A 48 -15.90 -17.04 -30.68
CA SER A 48 -16.73 -17.91 -29.85
C SER A 48 -15.93 -18.56 -28.71
N SER A 49 -14.76 -17.98 -28.36
CA SER A 49 -13.92 -18.50 -27.30
C SER A 49 -14.68 -18.47 -25.98
N PRO A 50 -14.79 -19.60 -25.26
CA PRO A 50 -15.47 -19.68 -23.99
C PRO A 50 -14.97 -18.61 -22.99
N GLY A 51 -15.89 -18.01 -22.23
CA GLY A 51 -15.58 -16.89 -21.32
C GLY A 51 -14.47 -17.19 -20.30
N TRP A 52 -14.30 -18.47 -19.90
CA TRP A 52 -13.26 -18.89 -18.97
C TRP A 52 -11.83 -18.78 -19.52
N LEU A 53 -11.63 -18.93 -20.86
CA LEU A 53 -10.31 -18.72 -21.49
C LEU A 53 -9.75 -17.31 -21.26
N ARG A 54 -10.61 -16.36 -20.89
CA ARG A 54 -10.24 -14.97 -20.60
C ARG A 54 -9.61 -14.81 -19.20
N LEU A 55 -9.86 -15.76 -18.32
CA LEU A 55 -9.34 -15.77 -16.94
C LEU A 55 -8.03 -16.56 -16.84
N ILE A 56 -7.65 -17.36 -17.86
CA ILE A 56 -6.41 -18.16 -17.82
C ILE A 56 -5.19 -17.28 -17.62
N GLY A 57 -5.06 -16.18 -18.39
CA GLY A 57 -3.89 -15.32 -18.33
C GLY A 57 -3.66 -14.70 -16.93
N PRO A 58 -4.63 -13.97 -16.39
CA PRO A 58 -4.50 -13.48 -15.01
C PRO A 58 -4.41 -14.62 -13.99
N GLY A 59 -5.07 -15.76 -14.22
CA GLY A 59 -4.99 -16.94 -13.36
C GLY A 59 -3.58 -17.54 -13.28
N ILE A 60 -2.88 -17.66 -14.40
CA ILE A 60 -1.46 -18.07 -14.41
C ILE A 60 -0.63 -17.14 -13.52
N GLY A 61 -0.80 -15.82 -13.66
CA GLY A 61 -0.08 -14.85 -12.86
C GLY A 61 -0.35 -15.00 -11.35
N VAL A 62 -1.62 -15.22 -10.97
CA VAL A 62 -2.00 -15.47 -9.57
C VAL A 62 -1.33 -16.74 -9.03
N VAL A 63 -1.38 -17.85 -9.77
CA VAL A 63 -0.77 -19.12 -9.35
C VAL A 63 0.75 -18.97 -9.19
N VAL A 64 1.41 -18.35 -10.17
CA VAL A 64 2.87 -18.07 -10.08
C VAL A 64 3.17 -17.21 -8.85
N GLY A 65 2.41 -16.13 -8.64
CA GLY A 65 2.59 -15.26 -7.50
C GLY A 65 2.44 -15.98 -6.16
N LEU A 66 1.39 -16.82 -6.01
CA LEU A 66 1.18 -17.64 -4.78
C LEU A 66 2.34 -18.61 -4.53
N ILE A 67 2.87 -19.25 -5.57
CA ILE A 67 4.01 -20.14 -5.43
C ILE A 67 5.26 -19.37 -4.95
N LEU A 68 5.48 -18.14 -5.48
CA LEU A 68 6.63 -17.32 -5.12
C LEU A 68 6.56 -16.83 -3.66
N VAL A 69 5.37 -16.54 -3.14
CA VAL A 69 5.20 -16.06 -1.74
C VAL A 69 4.85 -17.17 -0.75
N ARG A 70 4.86 -18.45 -1.15
CA ARG A 70 4.43 -19.57 -0.29
C ARG A 70 5.12 -19.62 1.06
N GLY A 71 6.40 -19.24 1.11
CA GLY A 71 7.18 -19.22 2.36
C GLY A 71 6.67 -18.22 3.38
N VAL A 72 6.13 -17.08 2.90
CA VAL A 72 5.55 -16.02 3.75
C VAL A 72 4.15 -16.38 4.24
N LEU A 73 3.40 -17.19 3.45
CA LEU A 73 2.04 -17.58 3.80
C LEU A 73 1.97 -18.52 5.01
N GLY A 74 3.10 -19.16 5.39
CA GLY A 74 3.22 -20.04 6.54
C GLY A 74 3.11 -19.35 7.91
N GLY A 75 3.06 -18.03 7.94
CA GLY A 75 2.88 -17.22 9.13
C GLY A 75 4.17 -16.71 9.76
N GLY A 76 4.01 -15.81 10.74
CA GLY A 76 5.09 -15.16 11.49
C GLY A 76 5.51 -13.82 10.91
N LEU A 77 6.46 -13.17 11.59
CA LEU A 77 6.99 -11.86 11.20
C LEU A 77 7.78 -11.96 9.89
N PRO A 78 7.46 -11.16 8.85
CA PRO A 78 8.28 -11.10 7.65
C PRO A 78 9.69 -10.58 7.97
N GLU A 79 10.69 -11.01 7.19
CA GLU A 79 12.11 -10.68 7.37
C GLU A 79 12.43 -9.20 7.11
N GLY A 80 11.53 -8.45 6.49
CA GLY A 80 11.77 -7.08 6.04
C GLY A 80 12.02 -6.07 7.16
N ASP A 81 12.87 -5.10 6.85
CA ASP A 81 13.35 -4.04 7.72
C ASP A 81 12.20 -3.24 8.38
N ASP A 82 11.26 -2.75 7.57
CA ASP A 82 10.09 -1.98 8.03
C ASP A 82 8.94 -2.89 8.55
N ALA A 83 9.05 -4.23 8.43
CA ALA A 83 7.96 -5.15 8.75
C ALA A 83 7.50 -5.09 10.21
N PRO A 84 8.38 -5.05 11.22
CA PRO A 84 7.97 -4.94 12.62
C PRO A 84 7.14 -3.68 12.89
N TYR A 85 7.50 -2.56 12.25
CA TYR A 85 6.75 -1.31 12.36
C TYR A 85 5.32 -1.45 11.81
N HIS A 86 5.16 -2.10 10.66
CA HIS A 86 3.82 -2.32 10.10
C HIS A 86 2.98 -3.28 10.95
N VAL A 87 3.61 -4.24 11.62
CA VAL A 87 2.92 -5.13 12.57
C VAL A 87 2.45 -4.35 13.79
N ALA A 88 3.34 -3.56 14.40
CA ALA A 88 3.03 -2.71 15.55
C ALA A 88 1.90 -1.71 15.23
N LYS A 89 2.00 -1.05 14.09
CA LYS A 89 0.99 -0.11 13.58
C LYS A 89 -0.37 -0.79 13.35
N ASN A 90 -0.37 -2.02 12.82
CA ASN A 90 -1.59 -2.79 12.60
C ASN A 90 -2.24 -3.26 13.90
N LEU A 91 -1.44 -3.73 14.85
CA LEU A 91 -1.92 -4.12 16.18
C LEU A 91 -2.62 -2.94 16.85
N PHE A 92 -1.94 -1.79 16.93
CA PHE A 92 -2.49 -0.57 17.51
C PHE A 92 -3.76 -0.09 16.77
N ALA A 93 -3.73 -0.12 15.43
CA ALA A 93 -4.89 0.27 14.64
C ALA A 93 -6.12 -0.58 14.92
N PHE A 94 -5.94 -1.88 15.06
CA PHE A 94 -7.05 -2.80 15.30
C PHE A 94 -7.64 -2.64 16.70
N SER A 95 -6.79 -2.61 17.74
CA SER A 95 -7.23 -2.54 19.14
C SER A 95 -7.70 -1.15 19.55
N GLU A 96 -6.92 -0.10 19.23
CA GLU A 96 -7.08 1.21 19.83
C GLU A 96 -7.79 2.24 18.91
N ILE A 97 -7.76 2.03 17.58
CA ILE A 97 -8.38 2.96 16.64
C ILE A 97 -9.67 2.38 16.07
N PHE A 98 -9.58 1.32 15.27
CA PHE A 98 -10.76 0.77 14.56
C PHE A 98 -11.73 0.09 15.51
N GLY A 99 -11.24 -0.56 16.57
CA GLY A 99 -12.06 -1.16 17.63
C GLY A 99 -12.92 -0.14 18.38
N ARG A 100 -12.49 1.15 18.40
CA ARG A 100 -13.25 2.28 18.98
C ARG A 100 -14.08 3.04 17.94
N GLY A 101 -14.14 2.58 16.69
CA GLY A 101 -14.89 3.24 15.61
C GLY A 101 -14.24 4.49 15.05
N HIS A 102 -12.92 4.64 15.21
CA HIS A 102 -12.14 5.77 14.71
C HIS A 102 -11.31 5.37 13.49
N LEU A 103 -10.81 6.35 12.74
CA LEU A 103 -9.95 6.16 11.57
C LEU A 103 -8.52 6.69 11.81
N ASP A 104 -8.33 7.42 12.89
CA ASP A 104 -7.07 7.99 13.37
C ASP A 104 -7.01 7.91 14.90
N GLY A 105 -5.84 8.09 15.49
CA GLY A 105 -5.69 8.12 16.93
C GLY A 105 -4.24 8.30 17.37
N TRP A 106 -4.05 8.60 18.62
CA TRP A 106 -2.75 8.78 19.23
C TRP A 106 -2.19 7.45 19.73
N ALA A 107 -1.03 7.04 19.21
CA ALA A 107 -0.27 5.89 19.70
C ALA A 107 0.80 6.34 20.69
N PRO A 108 0.66 6.07 21.98
CA PRO A 108 1.67 6.43 22.98
C PRO A 108 2.90 5.53 22.93
N THR A 109 2.77 4.32 22.38
CA THR A 109 3.78 3.25 22.44
C THR A 109 4.96 3.45 21.50
N PHE A 110 4.85 4.30 20.46
CA PHE A 110 5.90 4.47 19.44
C PHE A 110 6.34 5.91 19.32
N SER A 111 7.65 6.12 19.11
CA SER A 111 8.24 7.45 18.84
C SER A 111 7.84 8.50 19.87
N MET A 112 7.84 8.15 21.13
CA MET A 112 7.42 9.00 22.25
C MET A 112 5.94 9.42 22.22
N GLY A 113 5.16 8.80 21.36
CA GLY A 113 3.77 9.13 21.06
C GLY A 113 3.64 9.91 19.74
N SER A 114 2.72 9.45 18.90
CA SER A 114 2.47 10.06 17.59
C SER A 114 1.05 9.81 17.12
N GLU A 115 0.50 10.74 16.32
CA GLU A 115 -0.75 10.47 15.62
C GLU A 115 -0.53 9.44 14.51
N GLN A 116 -1.19 8.30 14.63
CA GLN A 116 -1.09 7.25 13.64
C GLN A 116 -1.94 7.59 12.41
N PHE A 117 -1.45 7.19 11.24
CA PHE A 117 -2.09 7.36 9.93
C PHE A 117 -2.22 8.80 9.43
N LEU A 118 -1.63 9.79 10.09
CA LEU A 118 -1.67 11.15 9.55
C LEU A 118 -0.77 11.29 8.31
N LEU A 119 0.51 10.93 8.43
CA LEU A 119 1.48 11.03 7.31
C LEU A 119 1.47 9.79 6.42
N TYR A 120 1.32 8.63 7.01
CA TYR A 120 1.31 7.34 6.33
C TYR A 120 -0.09 6.73 6.36
N GLY A 121 -0.72 6.61 5.20
CA GLY A 121 -2.13 6.23 5.10
C GLY A 121 -2.46 4.87 5.73
N PRO A 122 -3.71 4.69 6.21
CA PRO A 122 -4.15 3.48 6.91
C PRO A 122 -4.48 2.30 5.99
N GLY A 123 -4.29 2.41 4.66
CA GLY A 123 -4.78 1.43 3.70
C GLY A 123 -4.33 -0.01 3.98
N SER A 124 -3.05 -0.23 4.33
CA SER A 124 -2.55 -1.56 4.69
C SER A 124 -3.14 -2.09 5.99
N ALA A 125 -3.29 -1.23 7.01
CA ALA A 125 -3.90 -1.60 8.28
C ALA A 125 -5.41 -1.90 8.13
N LEU A 126 -6.12 -1.17 7.27
CA LEU A 126 -7.52 -1.47 6.95
C LEU A 126 -7.68 -2.84 6.29
N VAL A 127 -6.79 -3.19 5.35
CA VAL A 127 -6.79 -4.51 4.70
C VAL A 127 -6.45 -5.61 5.71
N ALA A 128 -5.42 -5.42 6.54
CA ALA A 128 -5.04 -6.39 7.57
C ALA A 128 -6.16 -6.57 8.60
N SER A 129 -6.82 -5.49 9.04
CA SER A 129 -7.96 -5.56 9.94
C SER A 129 -9.17 -6.28 9.32
N ALA A 130 -9.43 -6.05 8.03
CA ALA A 130 -10.45 -6.79 7.30
C ALA A 130 -10.13 -8.30 7.26
N LEU A 131 -8.88 -8.67 6.95
CA LEU A 131 -8.43 -10.07 6.98
C LEU A 131 -8.58 -10.68 8.38
N ARG A 132 -8.27 -9.92 9.45
CA ARG A 132 -8.46 -10.40 10.83
C ARG A 132 -9.94 -10.67 11.13
N LEU A 133 -10.84 -9.82 10.68
CA LEU A 133 -12.28 -10.05 10.82
C LEU A 133 -12.73 -11.30 10.04
N PHE A 134 -12.25 -11.47 8.79
CA PHE A 134 -12.56 -12.66 7.99
C PHE A 134 -12.01 -13.97 8.58
N THR A 135 -10.90 -13.90 9.29
CA THR A 135 -10.32 -15.05 10.00
C THR A 135 -10.82 -15.17 11.43
N PHE A 136 -11.84 -14.41 11.83
CA PHE A 136 -12.44 -14.42 13.17
C PHE A 136 -11.38 -14.23 14.28
N GLY A 137 -10.32 -13.47 14.02
CA GLY A 137 -9.26 -13.20 14.98
C GLY A 137 -8.28 -14.36 15.22
N THR A 138 -8.41 -15.49 14.52
CA THR A 138 -7.55 -16.67 14.72
C THR A 138 -6.13 -16.51 14.19
N VAL A 139 -5.91 -15.57 13.26
CA VAL A 139 -4.59 -15.28 12.67
C VAL A 139 -3.95 -14.11 13.40
N ASP A 140 -2.69 -14.24 13.77
CA ASP A 140 -1.91 -13.21 14.46
C ASP A 140 -1.57 -12.01 13.57
N HIS A 141 -1.23 -10.89 14.16
CA HIS A 141 -0.94 -9.64 13.44
C HIS A 141 0.30 -9.74 12.53
N PRO A 142 1.43 -10.37 12.93
CA PRO A 142 2.56 -10.59 12.04
C PRO A 142 2.18 -11.30 10.76
N THR A 143 1.45 -12.41 10.88
CA THR A 143 0.96 -13.19 9.74
C THR A 143 0.02 -12.38 8.83
N LEU A 144 -0.90 -11.60 9.41
CA LEU A 144 -1.81 -10.75 8.64
C LEU A 144 -1.06 -9.71 7.83
N VAL A 145 -0.03 -9.08 8.41
CA VAL A 145 0.81 -8.09 7.72
C VAL A 145 1.60 -8.75 6.59
N ALA A 146 2.15 -9.95 6.82
CA ALA A 146 2.79 -10.75 5.78
C ALA A 146 1.83 -11.06 4.62
N TRP A 147 0.58 -11.44 4.93
CA TRP A 147 -0.45 -11.71 3.93
C TRP A 147 -0.88 -10.46 3.15
N VAL A 148 -0.88 -9.28 3.77
CA VAL A 148 -1.13 -8.01 3.05
C VAL A 148 -0.04 -7.76 2.01
N GLY A 149 1.23 -7.97 2.35
CA GLY A 149 2.35 -7.89 1.41
C GLY A 149 2.20 -8.91 0.27
N ALA A 150 1.91 -10.17 0.62
CA ALA A 150 1.68 -11.25 -0.34
C ALA A 150 0.50 -10.95 -1.27
N LEU A 151 -0.61 -10.44 -0.73
CA LEU A 151 -1.78 -10.03 -1.51
C LEU A 151 -1.42 -8.94 -2.53
N GLY A 152 -0.71 -7.89 -2.10
CA GLY A 152 -0.24 -6.82 -2.97
C GLY A 152 0.67 -7.35 -4.09
N TYR A 153 1.58 -8.26 -3.75
CA TYR A 153 2.46 -8.89 -4.72
C TYR A 153 1.71 -9.76 -5.74
N VAL A 154 0.88 -10.68 -5.29
CA VAL A 154 0.09 -11.58 -6.14
C VAL A 154 -0.89 -10.80 -7.03
N ALA A 155 -1.54 -9.78 -6.49
CA ALA A 155 -2.47 -8.92 -7.22
C ALA A 155 -1.80 -8.08 -8.32
N THR A 156 -0.48 -7.91 -8.28
CA THR A 156 0.27 -7.17 -9.31
C THR A 156 0.10 -7.80 -10.69
N ALA A 157 0.11 -9.12 -10.82
CA ALA A 157 -0.02 -9.80 -12.10
C ALA A 157 -1.38 -9.57 -12.79
N PRO A 158 -2.54 -9.79 -12.16
CA PRO A 158 -3.83 -9.49 -12.78
C PRO A 158 -4.03 -7.99 -13.01
N ALA A 159 -3.46 -7.11 -12.18
CA ALA A 159 -3.51 -5.67 -12.37
C ALA A 159 -2.67 -5.23 -13.59
N ALA A 160 -1.46 -5.79 -13.78
CA ALA A 160 -0.62 -5.55 -14.93
C ALA A 160 -1.28 -6.09 -16.23
N TYR A 161 -1.90 -7.27 -16.16
CA TYR A 161 -2.72 -7.78 -17.26
C TYR A 161 -3.85 -6.79 -17.62
N PHE A 162 -4.60 -6.31 -16.62
CA PHE A 162 -5.68 -5.34 -16.83
C PHE A 162 -5.16 -4.06 -17.48
N PHE A 163 -4.07 -3.50 -17.00
CA PHE A 163 -3.43 -2.30 -17.55
C PHE A 163 -2.97 -2.51 -19.00
N ALA A 164 -2.24 -3.61 -19.27
CA ALA A 164 -1.79 -3.95 -20.61
C ALA A 164 -2.96 -4.11 -21.59
N ARG A 165 -4.06 -4.72 -21.15
CA ARG A 165 -5.30 -4.80 -21.94
C ARG A 165 -5.93 -3.43 -22.18
N GLY A 166 -5.86 -2.53 -21.19
CA GLY A 166 -6.27 -1.13 -21.36
C GLY A 166 -5.53 -0.43 -22.50
N LEU A 167 -4.23 -0.70 -22.63
CA LEU A 167 -3.38 -0.21 -23.71
C LEU A 167 -3.57 -0.95 -25.05
N ARG A 168 -4.57 -1.83 -25.18
CA ARG A 168 -4.92 -2.62 -26.36
C ARG A 168 -3.94 -3.75 -26.72
N LEU A 169 -3.07 -4.19 -25.80
CA LEU A 169 -2.31 -5.42 -26.02
C LEU A 169 -3.26 -6.61 -26.17
N GLY A 170 -2.89 -7.60 -26.95
CA GLY A 170 -3.60 -8.86 -27.09
C GLY A 170 -3.68 -9.61 -25.76
N ARG A 171 -4.43 -10.71 -25.71
CA ARG A 171 -4.58 -11.50 -24.46
C ARG A 171 -3.26 -12.13 -24.03
N VAL A 172 -2.51 -12.67 -25.00
CA VAL A 172 -1.24 -13.33 -24.75
C VAL A 172 -0.21 -12.33 -24.25
N GLY A 173 -0.05 -11.22 -24.97
CA GLY A 173 0.86 -10.15 -24.55
C GLY A 173 0.54 -9.60 -23.18
N ALA A 174 -0.73 -9.36 -22.88
CA ALA A 174 -1.14 -8.91 -21.55
C ALA A 174 -0.88 -9.96 -20.46
N SER A 175 -1.04 -11.28 -20.76
CA SER A 175 -0.73 -12.35 -19.83
C SER A 175 0.77 -12.46 -19.55
N VAL A 176 1.60 -12.30 -20.61
CA VAL A 176 3.06 -12.27 -20.48
C VAL A 176 3.49 -11.07 -19.62
N VAL A 177 2.92 -9.88 -19.84
CA VAL A 177 3.17 -8.70 -19.00
C VAL A 177 2.75 -8.97 -17.56
N GLY A 178 1.59 -9.61 -17.33
CA GLY A 178 1.14 -10.00 -16.01
C GLY A 178 2.13 -10.89 -15.27
N VAL A 179 2.64 -11.96 -15.91
CA VAL A 179 3.64 -12.84 -15.31
C VAL A 179 4.99 -12.12 -15.13
N ALA A 180 5.43 -11.36 -16.13
CA ALA A 180 6.69 -10.62 -16.08
C ALA A 180 6.70 -9.56 -14.97
N SER A 181 5.53 -8.99 -14.63
CA SER A 181 5.42 -8.00 -13.55
C SER A 181 5.81 -8.56 -12.18
N LEU A 182 5.62 -9.86 -11.94
CA LEU A 182 6.07 -10.54 -10.72
C LEU A 182 7.59 -10.63 -10.62
N CYS A 183 8.31 -10.52 -11.74
CA CYS A 183 9.77 -10.54 -11.76
C CYS A 183 10.37 -9.15 -11.58
N VAL A 184 9.56 -8.10 -11.61
CA VAL A 184 10.04 -6.75 -11.29
C VAL A 184 10.24 -6.66 -9.78
N SER A 185 11.51 -6.73 -9.37
CA SER A 185 11.90 -6.73 -7.96
C SER A 185 13.04 -5.73 -7.76
N VAL A 186 12.72 -4.62 -7.11
CA VAL A 186 13.65 -3.50 -6.88
C VAL A 186 13.77 -3.32 -5.37
N PRO A 187 14.98 -3.40 -4.77
CA PRO A 187 15.14 -3.39 -3.31
C PRO A 187 14.42 -2.24 -2.61
N PHE A 188 14.60 -1.02 -2.99
CA PHE A 188 13.90 0.12 -2.38
C PHE A 188 12.58 0.49 -3.07
N GLY A 189 12.03 -0.39 -3.90
CA GLY A 189 10.83 -0.16 -4.70
C GLY A 189 9.79 -1.26 -4.53
N THR A 190 9.61 -2.08 -5.56
CA THR A 190 8.51 -3.06 -5.69
C THR A 190 9.03 -4.50 -5.74
N GLY A 191 8.10 -5.45 -5.71
CA GLY A 191 8.39 -6.87 -5.87
C GLY A 191 8.84 -7.54 -4.58
N LEU A 192 9.42 -8.74 -4.68
CA LEU A 192 9.80 -9.52 -3.52
C LEU A 192 10.83 -8.81 -2.64
N ALA A 193 11.88 -8.25 -3.26
CA ALA A 193 12.92 -7.56 -2.50
C ALA A 193 12.38 -6.31 -1.79
N GLY A 194 11.61 -5.47 -2.46
CA GLY A 194 11.01 -4.31 -1.81
C GLY A 194 10.03 -4.69 -0.69
N THR A 195 9.26 -5.76 -0.88
CA THR A 195 8.21 -6.17 0.05
C THR A 195 8.76 -6.90 1.27
N PHE A 196 9.68 -7.85 1.06
CA PHE A 196 10.07 -8.80 2.11
C PHE A 196 11.52 -8.64 2.58
N ASP A 197 12.44 -8.10 1.77
CA ASP A 197 13.79 -7.78 2.26
C ASP A 197 13.80 -6.41 2.96
N LEU A 198 12.98 -5.45 2.49
CA LEU A 198 12.89 -4.12 3.10
C LEU A 198 11.61 -3.88 3.91
N GLY A 199 10.58 -4.70 3.74
CA GLY A 199 9.33 -4.54 4.49
C GLY A 199 8.34 -3.51 3.93
N LEU A 200 8.46 -3.09 2.65
CA LEU A 200 7.64 -2.05 2.04
C LEU A 200 6.20 -2.51 1.75
N ILE A 201 5.53 -3.04 2.75
CA ILE A 201 4.22 -3.68 2.62
C ILE A 201 3.12 -2.75 2.10
N PRO A 202 2.94 -1.52 2.62
CA PRO A 202 1.94 -0.60 2.07
C PRO A 202 2.28 -0.16 0.64
N HIS A 203 3.57 0.03 0.34
CA HIS A 203 4.00 0.36 -1.02
C HIS A 203 3.64 -0.75 -2.01
N GLN A 204 3.94 -2.02 -1.65
CA GLN A 204 3.60 -3.17 -2.49
C GLN A 204 2.09 -3.34 -2.66
N LEU A 205 1.29 -3.09 -1.62
CA LEU A 205 -0.17 -3.11 -1.72
C LEU A 205 -0.69 -2.03 -2.68
N ALA A 206 -0.01 -0.87 -2.77
CA ALA A 206 -0.36 0.19 -3.71
C ALA A 206 -0.04 -0.18 -5.17
N VAL A 207 0.95 -1.04 -5.45
CA VAL A 207 1.37 -1.38 -6.83
C VAL A 207 0.22 -1.86 -7.72
N PRO A 208 -0.57 -2.88 -7.35
CA PRO A 208 -1.71 -3.30 -8.16
C PRO A 208 -2.76 -2.19 -8.33
N LEU A 209 -2.98 -1.36 -7.30
CA LEU A 209 -3.91 -0.23 -7.36
C LEU A 209 -3.43 0.84 -8.35
N VAL A 210 -2.12 1.12 -8.40
CA VAL A 210 -1.52 2.02 -9.42
C VAL A 210 -1.78 1.50 -10.82
N LEU A 211 -1.52 0.22 -11.08
CA LEU A 211 -1.74 -0.39 -12.39
C LEU A 211 -3.23 -0.36 -12.79
N VAL A 212 -4.13 -0.63 -11.84
CA VAL A 212 -5.58 -0.50 -12.07
C VAL A 212 -5.96 0.95 -12.34
N THR A 213 -5.41 1.90 -11.60
CA THR A 213 -5.65 3.34 -11.80
C THR A 213 -5.22 3.77 -13.19
N LEU A 214 -3.98 3.45 -13.60
CA LEU A 214 -3.45 3.79 -14.93
C LEU A 214 -4.30 3.16 -16.04
N GLY A 215 -4.66 1.87 -15.90
CA GLY A 215 -5.53 1.17 -16.86
C GLY A 215 -6.92 1.79 -16.94
N ALA A 216 -7.51 2.19 -15.81
CA ALA A 216 -8.80 2.86 -15.78
C ALA A 216 -8.73 4.27 -16.38
N LEU A 217 -7.67 5.06 -16.11
CA LEU A 217 -7.46 6.39 -16.68
C LEU A 217 -7.29 6.32 -18.21
N VAL A 218 -6.56 5.31 -18.72
CA VAL A 218 -6.50 5.05 -20.17
C VAL A 218 -7.91 4.84 -20.73
N GLN A 219 -8.75 4.07 -20.05
CA GLN A 219 -10.13 3.84 -20.49
C GLN A 219 -11.02 5.10 -20.35
N VAL A 220 -10.78 5.96 -19.35
CA VAL A 220 -11.45 7.27 -19.24
C VAL A 220 -11.17 8.15 -20.46
N VAL A 221 -9.94 8.11 -20.99
CA VAL A 221 -9.57 8.84 -22.23
C VAL A 221 -10.26 8.24 -23.46
N GLU A 222 -10.30 6.92 -23.58
CA GLU A 222 -10.76 6.20 -24.77
C GLU A 222 -12.26 5.94 -24.81
N SER A 223 -12.97 5.92 -23.68
CA SER A 223 -14.37 5.49 -23.58
C SER A 223 -15.23 6.49 -22.83
N PRO A 224 -16.46 6.78 -23.27
CA PRO A 224 -17.42 7.61 -22.56
C PRO A 224 -18.07 6.93 -21.34
N ASP A 225 -17.81 5.65 -21.09
CA ASP A 225 -18.44 4.89 -20.00
C ASP A 225 -18.02 5.43 -18.63
N ARG A 226 -19.00 5.92 -17.87
CA ARG A 226 -18.81 6.49 -16.51
C ARG A 226 -18.26 5.48 -15.50
N ARG A 227 -18.29 4.18 -15.79
CA ARG A 227 -17.73 3.15 -14.91
C ARG A 227 -16.22 3.30 -14.79
N TRP A 228 -15.55 3.71 -15.86
CA TRP A 228 -14.11 3.95 -15.87
C TRP A 228 -13.71 5.12 -14.98
N VAL A 229 -14.51 6.19 -14.98
CA VAL A 229 -14.32 7.33 -14.08
C VAL A 229 -14.40 6.88 -12.62
N THR A 230 -15.39 6.05 -12.28
CA THR A 230 -15.54 5.54 -10.91
C THR A 230 -14.40 4.60 -10.52
N LEU A 231 -14.04 3.67 -11.42
CA LEU A 231 -12.94 2.74 -11.15
C LEU A 231 -11.62 3.50 -10.96
N ALA A 232 -11.34 4.48 -11.81
CA ALA A 232 -10.16 5.33 -11.68
C ALA A 232 -10.15 6.08 -10.34
N ALA A 233 -11.29 6.67 -9.95
CA ALA A 233 -11.41 7.40 -8.69
C ALA A 233 -11.22 6.50 -7.46
N VAL A 234 -11.88 5.35 -7.42
CA VAL A 234 -11.76 4.40 -6.30
C VAL A 234 -10.35 3.83 -6.19
N ALA A 235 -9.76 3.43 -7.33
CA ALA A 235 -8.41 2.90 -7.33
C ALA A 235 -7.37 3.98 -6.95
N ALA A 236 -7.50 5.22 -7.47
CA ALA A 236 -6.64 6.34 -7.12
C ALA A 236 -6.74 6.70 -5.63
N MET A 237 -7.96 6.74 -5.08
CA MET A 237 -8.16 6.91 -3.63
C MET A 237 -7.48 5.77 -2.86
N GLY A 238 -7.65 4.52 -3.30
CA GLY A 238 -6.98 3.36 -2.70
C GLY A 238 -5.46 3.50 -2.70
N VAL A 239 -4.85 3.95 -3.82
CA VAL A 239 -3.40 4.26 -3.87
C VAL A 239 -3.05 5.32 -2.84
N THR A 240 -3.81 6.43 -2.80
CA THR A 240 -3.53 7.59 -1.95
C THR A 240 -3.54 7.23 -0.48
N VAL A 241 -4.59 6.53 0.00
CA VAL A 241 -4.71 6.14 1.42
C VAL A 241 -3.82 4.95 1.80
N THR A 242 -3.23 4.26 0.81
CA THR A 242 -2.29 3.17 1.08
C THR A 242 -0.85 3.68 1.11
N HIS A 243 -0.45 4.49 0.12
CA HIS A 243 0.92 5.00 0.01
C HIS A 243 0.98 6.28 -0.82
N LEU A 244 1.16 7.42 -0.15
CA LEU A 244 1.09 8.76 -0.76
C LEU A 244 2.12 8.96 -1.88
N THR A 245 3.36 8.50 -1.70
CA THR A 245 4.40 8.58 -2.75
C THR A 245 3.98 7.84 -4.02
N SER A 246 3.31 6.69 -3.89
CA SER A 246 2.78 5.96 -5.04
C SER A 246 1.68 6.73 -5.77
N ALA A 247 0.87 7.53 -5.06
CA ALA A 247 -0.11 8.41 -5.69
C ALA A 247 0.57 9.50 -6.54
N LEU A 248 1.63 10.13 -6.03
CA LEU A 248 2.42 11.12 -6.79
C LEU A 248 3.09 10.50 -8.01
N VAL A 249 3.69 9.32 -7.85
CA VAL A 249 4.29 8.57 -8.99
C VAL A 249 3.21 8.15 -10.01
N THR A 250 2.00 7.82 -9.56
CA THR A 250 0.88 7.52 -10.48
C THR A 250 0.51 8.72 -11.33
N LEU A 251 0.45 9.91 -10.73
CA LEU A 251 0.20 11.16 -11.47
C LEU A 251 1.31 11.44 -12.47
N ALA A 252 2.58 11.30 -12.06
CA ALA A 252 3.73 11.47 -12.95
C ALA A 252 3.72 10.47 -14.11
N ALA A 253 3.46 9.18 -13.82
CA ALA A 253 3.37 8.13 -14.82
C ALA A 253 2.25 8.40 -15.84
N PHE A 254 1.08 8.80 -15.35
CA PHE A 254 -0.04 9.14 -16.23
C PHE A 254 0.25 10.38 -17.07
N ALA A 255 0.87 11.42 -16.50
CA ALA A 255 1.28 12.62 -17.24
C ALA A 255 2.27 12.26 -18.37
N VAL A 256 3.29 11.44 -18.07
CA VAL A 256 4.24 10.94 -19.09
C VAL A 256 3.51 10.15 -20.17
N MET A 257 2.60 9.25 -19.82
CA MET A 257 1.81 8.49 -20.78
C MET A 257 0.95 9.40 -21.66
N MET A 258 0.36 10.46 -21.10
CA MET A 258 -0.43 11.43 -21.87
C MET A 258 0.45 12.27 -22.81
N LEU A 259 1.64 12.68 -22.38
CA LEU A 259 2.61 13.34 -23.27
C LEU A 259 3.00 12.44 -24.44
N CYS A 260 3.30 11.17 -24.20
CA CYS A 260 3.57 10.18 -25.25
C CYS A 260 2.36 9.97 -26.16
N HIS A 261 1.14 9.94 -25.58
CA HIS A 261 -0.10 9.83 -26.34
C HIS A 261 -0.29 11.02 -27.28
N TRP A 262 -0.02 12.24 -26.83
CA TRP A 262 -0.12 13.45 -27.65
C TRP A 262 1.02 13.58 -28.67
N ALA A 263 2.23 13.15 -28.31
CA ALA A 263 3.37 13.15 -29.22
C ALA A 263 3.23 12.12 -30.37
N THR A 264 2.30 11.16 -30.24
CA THR A 264 2.08 10.16 -31.29
C THR A 264 1.52 10.82 -32.54
N PRO A 265 2.24 10.82 -33.70
CA PRO A 265 1.76 11.41 -34.95
C PRO A 265 0.52 10.65 -35.39
N VAL A 266 -0.56 11.38 -35.61
CA VAL A 266 -1.84 10.83 -36.05
C VAL A 266 -2.12 11.32 -37.47
N ARG A 267 -2.03 10.42 -38.44
CA ARG A 267 -2.62 10.66 -39.78
C ARG A 267 -4.13 10.95 -39.67
N ASP A 268 -4.78 10.55 -38.57
CA ASP A 268 -6.23 10.65 -38.35
C ASP A 268 -6.67 11.80 -37.41
N ARG A 269 -5.78 12.77 -37.08
CA ARG A 269 -6.18 13.95 -36.24
C ARG A 269 -7.35 14.73 -36.84
N VAL A 270 -7.50 14.66 -38.15
CA VAL A 270 -8.51 15.41 -38.93
C VAL A 270 -9.93 14.88 -38.71
N ARG A 271 -10.12 13.67 -38.15
CA ARG A 271 -11.44 13.02 -38.12
C ARG A 271 -12.15 13.02 -36.74
N ARG A 272 -11.49 13.43 -35.66
CA ARG A 272 -12.18 13.56 -34.37
C ARG A 272 -12.51 15.02 -34.05
N PRO A 273 -13.77 15.34 -33.72
CA PRO A 273 -14.14 16.70 -33.37
C PRO A 273 -13.37 17.14 -32.09
N PRO A 274 -12.99 18.44 -32.00
CA PRO A 274 -12.32 18.99 -30.81
C PRO A 274 -13.05 18.73 -29.48
N SER A 275 -14.36 18.55 -29.52
CA SER A 275 -15.24 18.20 -28.40
C SER A 275 -14.81 16.93 -27.68
N ASP A 276 -14.28 15.90 -28.37
CA ASP A 276 -13.91 14.64 -27.74
C ASP A 276 -12.75 14.81 -26.75
N GLY A 277 -11.79 15.68 -27.07
CA GLY A 277 -10.69 16.04 -26.16
C GLY A 277 -11.15 16.75 -24.90
N LEU A 278 -12.10 17.69 -25.02
CA LEU A 278 -12.67 18.42 -23.90
C LEU A 278 -13.49 17.49 -22.98
N PHE A 279 -14.28 16.58 -23.57
CA PHE A 279 -15.01 15.59 -22.79
C PHE A 279 -14.10 14.58 -22.07
N ALA A 280 -12.96 14.18 -22.69
CA ALA A 280 -11.97 13.37 -22.01
C ALA A 280 -11.35 14.11 -20.83
N ALA A 281 -10.96 15.39 -21.01
CA ALA A 281 -10.43 16.22 -19.94
C ALA A 281 -11.43 16.40 -18.78
N TYR A 282 -12.72 16.66 -19.10
CA TYR A 282 -13.78 16.73 -18.10
C TYR A 282 -13.92 15.43 -17.30
N ARG A 283 -13.89 14.26 -17.97
CA ARG A 283 -13.99 12.96 -17.30
C ARG A 283 -12.78 12.69 -16.42
N LEU A 284 -11.57 13.07 -16.83
CA LEU A 284 -10.35 12.98 -16.02
C LEU A 284 -10.44 13.89 -14.79
N ALA A 285 -10.89 15.14 -14.97
CA ALA A 285 -11.11 16.05 -13.86
C ALA A 285 -12.15 15.50 -12.87
N LEU A 286 -13.24 14.93 -13.38
CA LEU A 286 -14.27 14.30 -12.55
C LEU A 286 -13.71 13.10 -11.78
N ALA A 287 -12.84 12.27 -12.40
CA ALA A 287 -12.19 11.16 -11.70
C ALA A 287 -11.30 11.68 -10.56
N GLY A 288 -10.55 12.76 -10.78
CA GLY A 288 -9.74 13.42 -9.75
C GLY A 288 -10.58 13.97 -8.61
N VAL A 289 -11.67 14.69 -8.90
CA VAL A 289 -12.58 15.24 -7.90
C VAL A 289 -13.24 14.12 -7.08
N LEU A 290 -13.67 13.04 -7.73
CA LEU A 290 -14.24 11.89 -7.02
C LEU A 290 -13.19 11.19 -6.14
N ALA A 291 -11.95 11.02 -6.61
CA ALA A 291 -10.87 10.44 -5.83
C ALA A 291 -10.56 11.29 -4.59
N ALA A 292 -10.45 12.61 -4.76
CA ALA A 292 -10.25 13.54 -3.65
C ALA A 292 -11.43 13.52 -2.67
N GLY A 293 -12.67 13.49 -3.18
CA GLY A 293 -13.87 13.39 -2.36
C GLY A 293 -13.94 12.09 -1.56
N PHE A 294 -13.64 10.95 -2.18
CA PHE A 294 -13.60 9.66 -1.47
C PHE A 294 -12.47 9.56 -0.44
N GLY A 295 -11.36 10.27 -0.66
CA GLY A 295 -10.20 10.33 0.23
C GLY A 295 -10.22 11.51 1.21
N ALA A 296 -11.26 12.36 1.22
CA ALA A 296 -11.29 13.60 2.00
C ALA A 296 -11.13 13.36 3.51
N TRP A 297 -11.65 12.23 4.02
CA TRP A 297 -11.52 11.82 5.42
C TRP A 297 -10.09 11.70 5.92
N TRP A 298 -9.11 11.49 5.02
CA TRP A 298 -7.69 11.42 5.33
C TRP A 298 -6.92 12.64 4.78
N LEU A 299 -7.26 13.13 3.58
CA LEU A 299 -6.56 14.24 2.94
C LEU A 299 -6.74 15.58 3.67
N LEU A 300 -7.93 15.85 4.25
CA LEU A 300 -8.15 17.12 4.97
C LEU A 300 -7.38 17.18 6.28
N PRO A 301 -7.41 16.15 7.16
CA PRO A 301 -6.55 16.10 8.34
C PRO A 301 -5.05 16.24 8.01
N LEU A 302 -4.58 15.56 6.96
CA LEU A 302 -3.21 15.68 6.49
C LEU A 302 -2.86 17.11 6.05
N ALA A 303 -3.77 17.81 5.38
CA ALA A 303 -3.56 19.18 4.93
C ALA A 303 -3.61 20.21 6.08
N GLU A 304 -4.45 19.96 7.11
CA GLU A 304 -4.56 20.82 8.30
C GLU A 304 -3.30 20.74 9.17
N ASN A 305 -2.68 19.55 9.24
CA ASN A 305 -1.53 19.28 10.11
C ASN A 305 -0.28 18.96 9.28
N PRO A 306 0.34 19.94 8.62
CA PRO A 306 1.54 19.72 7.83
C PRO A 306 2.75 19.32 8.69
N GLY A 307 2.71 19.52 10.02
CA GLY A 307 3.69 19.14 11.06
C GLY A 307 5.17 19.23 10.71
N PRO A 308 6.09 19.21 11.66
CA PRO A 308 7.49 19.03 11.37
C PRO A 308 7.68 17.66 10.71
N ARG A 309 8.12 17.68 9.46
CA ARG A 309 8.41 16.43 8.73
C ARG A 309 9.80 15.97 9.14
N PRO A 310 9.98 14.67 9.43
CA PRO A 310 11.31 14.17 9.70
C PRO A 310 12.19 14.48 8.49
N SER A 311 13.39 14.99 8.76
CA SER A 311 14.37 15.27 7.71
C SER A 311 14.74 13.96 7.03
N THR A 312 14.31 13.78 5.78
CA THR A 312 14.73 12.67 4.94
C THR A 312 16.12 12.92 4.32
N ALA A 313 16.82 13.96 4.75
CA ALA A 313 18.17 14.30 4.28
C ALA A 313 19.18 13.15 4.47
N THR A 314 18.90 12.20 5.35
CA THR A 314 19.68 10.95 5.52
C THR A 314 19.47 9.96 4.38
N TRP A 315 18.36 10.01 3.65
CA TRP A 315 18.04 9.10 2.56
C TRP A 315 18.47 9.70 1.23
N ARG A 316 19.78 9.71 0.99
CA ARG A 316 20.33 10.21 -0.29
C ARG A 316 19.84 9.32 -1.43
N THR A 317 19.21 9.95 -2.41
CA THR A 317 18.93 9.29 -3.69
C THR A 317 20.26 8.95 -4.36
N PRO A 318 20.51 7.70 -4.76
CA PRO A 318 21.75 7.34 -5.43
C PRO A 318 21.88 8.09 -6.76
N PRO A 319 23.09 8.28 -7.27
CA PRO A 319 23.31 8.83 -8.60
C PRO A 319 22.52 8.03 -9.66
N PHE A 320 22.04 8.72 -10.70
CA PHE A 320 21.21 8.11 -11.76
C PHE A 320 21.82 6.83 -12.33
N GLY A 321 23.14 6.82 -12.61
CA GLY A 321 23.82 5.64 -13.12
C GLY A 321 23.82 4.46 -12.16
N GLU A 322 23.91 4.71 -10.86
CA GLU A 322 23.83 3.66 -9.83
C GLU A 322 22.44 3.06 -9.75
N GLU A 323 21.40 3.90 -9.83
CA GLU A 323 20.02 3.40 -9.81
C GLU A 323 19.68 2.59 -11.07
N VAL A 324 20.14 3.03 -12.23
CA VAL A 324 20.04 2.23 -13.46
C VAL A 324 20.78 0.89 -13.31
N GLN A 325 21.97 0.90 -12.71
CA GLN A 325 22.68 -0.34 -12.41
C GLN A 325 21.91 -1.24 -11.43
N ARG A 326 21.26 -0.68 -10.40
CA ARG A 326 20.41 -1.43 -9.47
C ARG A 326 19.24 -2.08 -10.19
N LEU A 327 18.57 -1.36 -11.10
CA LEU A 327 17.50 -1.93 -11.93
C LEU A 327 18.00 -3.08 -12.81
N LEU A 328 19.20 -2.99 -13.36
CA LEU A 328 19.78 -3.99 -14.24
C LEU A 328 20.45 -5.15 -13.51
N ARG A 329 20.92 -4.95 -12.26
CA ARG A 329 21.63 -5.93 -11.43
C ARG A 329 20.75 -6.55 -10.35
N THR A 330 19.48 -6.80 -10.65
CA THR A 330 18.62 -7.45 -9.66
C THR A 330 19.20 -8.79 -9.23
N ARG A 331 19.18 -9.08 -7.92
CA ARG A 331 19.72 -10.34 -7.36
C ARG A 331 18.95 -11.58 -7.81
N LEU A 332 17.74 -11.38 -8.32
CA LEU A 332 16.86 -12.47 -8.72
C LEU A 332 17.14 -12.87 -10.18
N TRP A 333 17.62 -14.10 -10.39
CA TRP A 333 17.97 -14.60 -11.72
C TRP A 333 16.81 -14.48 -12.72
N ALA A 334 15.58 -14.80 -12.29
CA ALA A 334 14.38 -14.61 -13.11
C ALA A 334 14.17 -13.14 -13.49
N SER A 335 14.47 -12.19 -12.60
CA SER A 335 14.43 -10.76 -12.90
C SER A 335 15.48 -10.37 -13.94
N GLN A 336 16.68 -10.96 -13.91
CA GLN A 336 17.71 -10.70 -14.92
C GLN A 336 17.27 -11.16 -16.32
N VAL A 337 16.65 -12.33 -16.41
CA VAL A 337 16.06 -12.79 -17.68
C VAL A 337 14.98 -11.84 -18.18
N VAL A 338 14.09 -11.42 -17.28
CA VAL A 338 13.04 -10.46 -17.64
C VAL A 338 13.63 -9.10 -18.02
N VAL A 339 14.69 -8.64 -17.36
CA VAL A 339 15.44 -7.43 -17.77
C VAL A 339 16.01 -7.58 -19.16
N ALA A 340 16.69 -8.69 -19.47
CA ALA A 340 17.25 -8.93 -20.79
C ALA A 340 16.16 -8.98 -21.88
N LEU A 341 15.06 -9.68 -21.62
CA LEU A 341 13.90 -9.72 -22.51
C LEU A 341 13.28 -8.34 -22.69
N THR A 342 13.21 -7.54 -21.62
CA THR A 342 12.69 -6.16 -21.68
C THR A 342 13.56 -5.29 -22.57
N LEU A 343 14.87 -5.32 -22.42
CA LEU A 343 15.80 -4.53 -23.24
C LEU A 343 15.74 -4.94 -24.69
N ALA A 344 15.70 -6.24 -24.98
CA ALA A 344 15.54 -6.75 -26.35
C ALA A 344 14.19 -6.34 -26.96
N ALA A 345 13.10 -6.42 -26.20
CA ALA A 345 11.78 -6.01 -26.63
C ALA A 345 11.67 -4.49 -26.84
N LEU A 346 12.31 -3.69 -25.97
CA LEU A 346 12.41 -2.23 -26.13
C LEU A 346 13.12 -1.87 -27.44
N ALA A 347 14.28 -2.50 -27.70
CA ALA A 347 15.03 -2.28 -28.92
C ALA A 347 14.20 -2.67 -30.17
N ALA A 348 13.56 -3.84 -30.15
CA ALA A 348 12.68 -4.27 -31.24
C ALA A 348 11.50 -3.31 -31.48
N CYS A 349 10.83 -2.88 -30.37
CA CYS A 349 9.70 -1.95 -30.47
C CYS A 349 10.14 -0.55 -30.90
N ALA A 350 11.31 -0.07 -30.46
CA ALA A 350 11.87 1.20 -30.97
C ALA A 350 12.14 1.16 -32.47
N ILE A 351 12.75 0.07 -32.99
CA ILE A 351 12.94 -0.14 -34.41
C ILE A 351 11.58 -0.19 -35.10
N TRP A 352 10.60 -0.94 -34.61
CA TRP A 352 9.27 -1.03 -35.18
C TRP A 352 8.52 0.30 -35.17
N LEU A 353 8.76 1.16 -34.20
CA LEU A 353 8.18 2.50 -34.13
C LEU A 353 8.72 3.38 -35.27
N ILE A 354 10.03 3.28 -35.56
CA ILE A 354 10.70 4.03 -36.64
C ILE A 354 10.25 3.49 -38.01
N VAL A 355 10.22 2.19 -38.21
CA VAL A 355 9.89 1.55 -39.49
C VAL A 355 8.39 1.56 -39.78
N GLY A 356 7.54 1.84 -38.79
CA GLY A 356 6.08 1.90 -38.98
C GLY A 356 5.40 0.53 -39.00
N SER A 357 5.82 -0.40 -38.13
CA SER A 357 5.30 -1.77 -38.07
C SER A 357 3.81 -1.84 -37.68
N GLU A 358 3.07 -2.74 -38.31
CA GLU A 358 1.68 -3.06 -38.02
C GLU A 358 1.48 -3.54 -36.55
N ALA A 359 2.48 -4.20 -35.99
CA ALA A 359 2.42 -4.66 -34.57
C ALA A 359 2.16 -3.52 -33.57
N LEU A 360 2.75 -2.33 -33.82
CA LEU A 360 2.55 -1.15 -32.98
C LEU A 360 1.35 -0.31 -33.44
N SER A 361 0.94 -0.40 -34.70
CA SER A 361 -0.22 0.35 -35.19
C SER A 361 -1.51 -0.01 -34.46
N ARG A 362 -1.66 -1.28 -34.03
CA ARG A 362 -2.81 -1.77 -33.24
C ARG A 362 -2.96 -1.10 -31.90
N LEU A 363 -1.86 -0.60 -31.31
CA LEU A 363 -1.88 0.15 -30.05
C LEU A 363 -2.43 1.58 -30.24
N GLY A 364 -2.61 2.00 -31.49
CA GLY A 364 -3.10 3.34 -31.82
C GLY A 364 -2.21 4.43 -31.24
N ARG A 365 -2.81 5.35 -30.48
CA ARG A 365 -2.10 6.48 -29.87
C ARG A 365 -1.21 6.09 -28.68
N TRP A 366 -1.37 4.90 -28.12
CA TRP A 366 -0.59 4.43 -26.98
C TRP A 366 0.75 3.79 -27.37
N ARG A 367 1.02 3.64 -28.67
CA ARG A 367 2.24 2.98 -29.18
C ARG A 367 3.54 3.62 -28.67
N VAL A 368 3.60 4.96 -28.60
CA VAL A 368 4.77 5.67 -28.06
C VAL A 368 4.84 5.48 -26.54
N ALA A 369 3.70 5.55 -25.84
CA ALA A 369 3.65 5.35 -24.39
C ALA A 369 4.14 3.95 -23.98
N VAL A 370 3.77 2.91 -24.72
CA VAL A 370 4.22 1.53 -24.44
C VAL A 370 5.74 1.39 -24.54
N VAL A 371 6.39 2.15 -25.42
CA VAL A 371 7.85 2.07 -25.63
C VAL A 371 8.60 3.04 -24.71
N ALA A 372 8.09 4.27 -24.54
CA ALA A 372 8.84 5.37 -23.97
C ALA A 372 8.44 5.73 -22.53
N ALA A 373 7.24 5.31 -22.05
CA ALA A 373 6.76 5.81 -20.76
C ALA A 373 7.64 5.37 -19.56
N GLY A 374 8.17 4.15 -19.56
CA GLY A 374 9.06 3.67 -18.50
C GLY A 374 10.34 4.48 -18.40
N PRO A 375 11.17 4.56 -19.47
CA PRO A 375 12.37 5.39 -19.49
C PRO A 375 12.08 6.87 -19.17
N ALA A 376 11.03 7.46 -19.75
CA ALA A 376 10.67 8.85 -19.54
C ALA A 376 10.22 9.11 -18.07
N LEU A 377 9.51 8.18 -17.44
CA LEU A 377 9.16 8.29 -16.03
C LEU A 377 10.41 8.30 -15.15
N LEU A 378 11.37 7.42 -15.40
CA LEU A 378 12.62 7.38 -14.64
C LEU A 378 13.38 8.71 -14.75
N VAL A 379 13.53 9.24 -15.96
CA VAL A 379 14.16 10.54 -16.19
C VAL A 379 13.41 11.67 -15.48
N LEU A 380 12.07 11.67 -15.56
CA LEU A 380 11.24 12.68 -14.88
C LEU A 380 11.41 12.64 -13.36
N LEU A 381 11.40 11.46 -12.75
CA LEU A 381 11.58 11.31 -11.29
C LEU A 381 12.94 11.85 -10.83
N TYR A 382 14.01 11.57 -11.61
CA TYR A 382 15.32 12.12 -11.31
C TYR A 382 15.39 13.63 -11.53
N ALA A 383 14.80 14.16 -12.60
CA ALA A 383 14.72 15.59 -12.83
C ALA A 383 13.97 16.30 -11.70
N MET A 384 12.84 15.74 -11.26
CA MET A 384 12.08 16.29 -10.13
C MET A 384 12.88 16.28 -8.83
N TYR A 385 13.66 15.25 -8.57
CA TYR A 385 14.52 15.17 -7.39
C TYR A 385 15.57 16.28 -7.36
N HIS A 386 16.15 16.62 -8.51
CA HIS A 386 17.18 17.68 -8.61
C HIS A 386 16.61 19.11 -8.64
N VAL A 387 15.36 19.27 -9.04
CA VAL A 387 14.71 20.59 -9.18
C VAL A 387 13.94 20.98 -7.92
N LEU A 388 13.35 19.99 -7.23
CA LEU A 388 12.58 20.23 -6.02
C LEU A 388 13.52 20.41 -4.81
N PRO A 389 13.20 21.32 -3.87
CA PRO A 389 14.01 21.51 -2.67
C PRO A 389 14.18 20.21 -1.89
N GLY A 390 15.41 19.96 -1.37
CA GLY A 390 15.82 18.68 -0.77
C GLY A 390 15.03 18.20 0.44
N ASP A 391 14.18 19.04 1.04
CA ASP A 391 13.33 18.69 2.18
C ASP A 391 12.00 18.03 1.79
N THR A 392 11.72 17.84 0.51
CA THR A 392 10.50 17.16 0.05
C THR A 392 10.66 15.65 0.08
N GLY A 393 10.91 15.06 1.23
CA GLY A 393 11.03 13.61 1.44
C GLY A 393 9.85 12.78 0.94
N LEU A 394 8.78 13.42 0.44
CA LEU A 394 7.67 12.83 -0.26
C LEU A 394 8.05 12.20 -1.60
N LEU A 395 9.14 12.63 -2.25
CA LEU A 395 9.61 12.13 -3.55
C LEU A 395 10.88 11.29 -3.38
N MET A 396 10.75 10.17 -2.70
CA MET A 396 11.78 9.15 -2.75
C MET A 396 11.83 8.55 -4.16
N VAL A 397 12.75 9.02 -5.01
CA VAL A 397 12.88 8.58 -6.40
C VAL A 397 13.04 7.07 -6.50
N ASN A 398 13.81 6.47 -5.59
CA ASN A 398 14.00 5.03 -5.49
C ASN A 398 12.68 4.25 -5.30
N ARG A 399 11.67 4.83 -4.65
CA ARG A 399 10.32 4.25 -4.57
C ARG A 399 9.62 4.27 -5.94
N GLY A 400 9.94 5.23 -6.79
CA GLY A 400 9.36 5.39 -8.13
C GLY A 400 9.97 4.48 -9.19
N THR A 401 11.21 4.00 -8.99
CA THR A 401 11.94 3.19 -9.98
C THR A 401 11.25 1.87 -10.28
N GLY A 402 10.62 1.23 -9.28
CA GLY A 402 9.83 0.03 -9.47
C GLY A 402 8.64 0.24 -10.44
N TYR A 403 7.98 1.39 -10.39
CA TYR A 403 6.89 1.73 -11.33
C TYR A 403 7.40 1.99 -12.74
N ALA A 404 8.56 2.64 -12.88
CA ALA A 404 9.21 2.81 -14.17
C ALA A 404 9.54 1.42 -14.78
N ALA A 405 10.07 0.50 -13.99
CA ALA A 405 10.36 -0.87 -14.41
C ALA A 405 9.08 -1.63 -14.84
N LEU A 406 7.96 -1.45 -14.13
CA LEU A 406 6.67 -2.04 -14.52
C LEU A 406 6.13 -1.48 -15.86
N LEU A 407 6.46 -0.24 -16.20
CA LEU A 407 6.16 0.30 -17.54
C LEU A 407 7.13 -0.23 -18.59
N TRP A 408 8.38 -0.50 -18.24
CA TRP A 408 9.39 -1.02 -19.16
C TRP A 408 9.10 -2.43 -19.68
N ILE A 409 8.35 -3.26 -18.96
CA ILE A 409 8.02 -4.62 -19.40
C ILE A 409 6.90 -4.65 -20.48
N LEU A 410 6.16 -3.57 -20.72
CA LEU A 410 5.08 -3.53 -21.69
C LEU A 410 5.49 -3.96 -23.12
N PRO A 411 6.67 -3.58 -23.66
CA PRO A 411 7.16 -4.04 -24.95
C PRO A 411 7.26 -5.56 -25.09
N ILE A 412 7.55 -6.30 -23.99
CA ILE A 412 7.58 -7.78 -24.04
C ILE A 412 6.23 -8.32 -24.49
N GLY A 413 5.14 -7.71 -24.01
CA GLY A 413 3.78 -8.09 -24.41
C GLY A 413 3.51 -7.85 -25.90
N VAL A 414 4.03 -6.76 -26.49
CA VAL A 414 3.90 -6.49 -27.93
C VAL A 414 4.63 -7.56 -28.75
N VAL A 415 5.85 -7.91 -28.34
CA VAL A 415 6.64 -8.97 -28.99
C VAL A 415 5.93 -10.32 -28.85
N ALA A 416 5.41 -10.64 -27.66
CA ALA A 416 4.65 -11.87 -27.42
C ALA A 416 3.41 -11.98 -28.32
N ASP A 417 2.61 -10.92 -28.42
CA ASP A 417 1.44 -10.88 -29.32
C ASP A 417 1.86 -11.08 -30.78
N ARG A 418 3.00 -10.53 -31.20
CA ARG A 418 3.52 -10.70 -32.56
C ARG A 418 3.96 -12.13 -32.85
N LEU A 419 4.66 -12.77 -31.91
CA LEU A 419 5.14 -14.16 -32.04
C LEU A 419 3.98 -15.14 -32.21
N VAL A 420 2.86 -14.88 -31.55
CA VAL A 420 1.71 -15.81 -31.57
C VAL A 420 0.59 -15.40 -32.52
N ALA A 421 0.74 -14.32 -33.28
CA ALA A 421 -0.33 -13.72 -34.09
C ALA A 421 -1.02 -14.68 -35.08
N ARG A 422 -0.34 -15.79 -35.44
CA ARG A 422 -0.82 -16.82 -36.38
C ARG A 422 -1.20 -18.13 -35.69
N ARG A 423 -1.17 -18.19 -34.35
CA ARG A 423 -1.44 -19.40 -33.57
C ARG A 423 -2.85 -19.37 -32.97
N SER A 424 -3.42 -20.55 -32.72
CA SER A 424 -4.68 -20.64 -31.97
C SER A 424 -4.51 -20.14 -30.55
N ASP A 425 -5.56 -19.58 -29.94
CA ASP A 425 -5.55 -19.06 -28.56
C ASP A 425 -5.00 -20.06 -27.55
N ARG A 426 -5.31 -21.36 -27.72
CA ARG A 426 -4.83 -22.41 -26.80
C ARG A 426 -3.31 -22.60 -26.86
N VAL A 427 -2.75 -22.66 -28.07
CA VAL A 427 -1.30 -22.78 -28.29
C VAL A 427 -0.58 -21.50 -27.86
N ALA A 428 -1.19 -20.35 -28.16
CA ALA A 428 -0.64 -19.05 -27.79
C ALA A 428 -0.52 -18.86 -26.26
N MET A 429 -1.46 -19.41 -25.48
CA MET A 429 -1.43 -19.35 -24.00
C MET A 429 -0.34 -20.25 -23.37
N ALA A 430 0.30 -21.14 -24.15
CA ALA A 430 1.48 -21.85 -23.67
C ALA A 430 2.68 -20.92 -23.38
N LEU A 431 2.77 -19.76 -24.04
CA LEU A 431 3.87 -18.80 -23.85
C LEU A 431 3.87 -18.18 -22.45
N PRO A 432 2.78 -17.57 -21.93
CA PRO A 432 2.76 -17.09 -20.54
C PRO A 432 2.87 -18.21 -19.51
N ALA A 433 2.36 -19.42 -19.80
CA ALA A 433 2.51 -20.57 -18.93
C ALA A 433 3.99 -21.03 -18.87
N ALA A 434 4.69 -21.08 -20.01
CA ALA A 434 6.12 -21.42 -20.03
C ALA A 434 6.97 -20.36 -19.31
N LEU A 435 6.66 -19.07 -19.48
CA LEU A 435 7.32 -18.01 -18.71
C LEU A 435 7.05 -18.19 -17.22
N GLY A 436 5.81 -18.45 -16.81
CA GLY A 436 5.46 -18.74 -15.43
C GLY A 436 6.22 -19.92 -14.85
N LEU A 437 6.34 -21.01 -15.62
CA LEU A 437 7.13 -22.18 -15.21
C LEU A 437 8.60 -21.83 -15.02
N ILE A 438 9.20 -21.09 -15.94
CA ILE A 438 10.58 -20.60 -15.83
C ILE A 438 10.75 -19.79 -14.54
N VAL A 439 9.84 -18.85 -14.29
CA VAL A 439 9.88 -17.99 -13.09
C VAL A 439 9.77 -18.79 -11.79
N VAL A 440 9.01 -19.88 -11.78
CA VAL A 440 8.86 -20.75 -10.59
C VAL A 440 10.01 -21.72 -10.43
N VAL A 441 10.50 -22.33 -11.51
CA VAL A 441 11.52 -23.40 -11.46
C VAL A 441 12.94 -22.84 -11.25
N MET A 442 13.26 -21.69 -11.84
CA MET A 442 14.59 -21.11 -11.72
C MET A 442 15.04 -20.83 -10.28
N PRO A 443 14.21 -20.30 -9.38
CA PRO A 443 14.59 -20.15 -7.98
C PRO A 443 14.92 -21.47 -7.27
N ALA A 444 14.29 -22.57 -7.68
CA ALA A 444 14.56 -23.89 -7.12
C ALA A 444 15.89 -24.46 -7.62
N LEU A 445 16.33 -24.07 -8.82
CA LEU A 445 17.60 -24.51 -9.41
C LEU A 445 18.79 -23.63 -9.00
N VAL A 446 18.55 -22.42 -8.54
CA VAL A 446 19.58 -21.46 -8.10
C VAL A 446 19.36 -21.13 -6.63
N PRO A 447 19.99 -21.87 -5.69
CA PRO A 447 19.76 -21.70 -4.24
C PRO A 447 20.01 -20.28 -3.70
N ALA A 448 20.88 -19.50 -4.34
CA ALA A 448 21.20 -18.12 -3.97
C ALA A 448 20.14 -17.10 -4.41
N SER A 449 19.00 -17.50 -4.95
CA SER A 449 18.03 -16.60 -5.58
C SER A 449 17.13 -15.81 -4.63
N GLY A 450 17.21 -16.00 -3.31
CA GLY A 450 16.52 -15.17 -2.31
C GLY A 450 14.98 -15.28 -2.29
N TYR A 451 14.36 -16.22 -3.01
CA TYR A 451 12.91 -16.38 -3.04
C TYR A 451 12.30 -17.09 -1.82
N ALA A 452 13.14 -17.62 -0.93
CA ALA A 452 12.68 -18.31 0.26
C ALA A 452 12.60 -17.33 1.44
N HIS A 453 11.70 -16.36 1.36
CA HIS A 453 11.39 -15.52 2.51
C HIS A 453 10.78 -16.38 3.61
N ARG A 454 11.41 -16.38 4.77
CA ARG A 454 10.96 -17.09 5.96
C ARG A 454 10.55 -16.06 7.01
N ALA A 455 9.60 -16.46 7.84
CA ALA A 455 9.32 -15.71 9.07
C ALA A 455 10.55 -15.77 9.98
N VAL A 456 10.90 -14.64 10.58
CA VAL A 456 12.01 -14.52 11.54
C VAL A 456 11.42 -14.50 12.94
N PRO A 457 11.51 -15.61 13.71
CA PRO A 457 11.07 -15.59 15.10
C PRO A 457 12.03 -14.76 15.95
N PRO A 458 11.52 -14.03 16.96
CA PRO A 458 12.38 -13.41 17.96
C PRO A 458 13.13 -14.48 18.73
N ARG A 459 14.38 -14.19 19.11
CA ARG A 459 15.16 -15.09 19.96
C ARG A 459 14.62 -15.16 21.39
N PRO A 460 14.91 -16.25 22.14
CA PRO A 460 14.45 -16.40 23.52
C PRO A 460 14.87 -15.24 24.42
N GLU A 461 16.07 -14.69 24.23
CA GLU A 461 16.61 -13.56 24.98
C GLU A 461 15.74 -12.32 24.81
N LEU A 462 15.26 -12.06 23.57
CA LEU A 462 14.36 -10.94 23.28
C LEU A 462 13.00 -11.13 23.96
N GLN A 463 12.48 -12.36 23.99
CA GLN A 463 11.23 -12.68 24.68
C GLN A 463 11.38 -12.54 26.21
N ALA A 464 12.55 -12.87 26.78
CA ALA A 464 12.85 -12.65 28.18
C ALA A 464 12.88 -11.17 28.52
N ALA A 465 13.50 -10.34 27.67
CA ALA A 465 13.50 -8.89 27.82
C ALA A 465 12.07 -8.31 27.74
N GLY A 466 11.23 -8.80 26.82
CA GLY A 466 9.82 -8.37 26.72
C GLY A 466 9.04 -8.61 28.02
N ARG A 467 9.23 -9.76 28.66
CA ARG A 467 8.59 -10.06 29.96
C ARG A 467 9.07 -9.12 31.08
N VAL A 468 10.38 -8.87 31.13
CA VAL A 468 10.92 -7.93 32.14
C VAL A 468 10.35 -6.53 31.93
N LEU A 469 10.28 -6.05 30.66
CA LEU A 469 9.71 -4.74 30.38
C LEU A 469 8.21 -4.68 30.73
N ALA A 470 7.44 -5.75 30.46
CA ALA A 470 6.01 -5.81 30.80
C ALA A 470 5.77 -5.70 32.30
N ASP A 471 6.68 -6.28 33.12
CA ASP A 471 6.56 -6.30 34.58
C ASP A 471 7.11 -5.03 35.23
N SER A 472 8.09 -4.35 34.61
CA SER A 472 8.86 -3.28 35.30
C SER A 472 8.69 -1.89 34.70
N VAL A 473 8.36 -1.74 33.40
CA VAL A 473 8.13 -0.41 32.80
C VAL A 473 6.75 0.11 33.27
N PRO A 474 6.69 1.23 34.02
CA PRO A 474 5.40 1.80 34.38
C PRO A 474 4.63 2.31 33.15
N PRO A 475 3.29 2.46 33.24
CA PRO A 475 2.46 2.90 32.10
C PRO A 475 2.91 4.22 31.46
N GLU A 476 3.49 5.12 32.26
CA GLU A 476 4.07 6.40 31.86
C GLU A 476 5.55 6.32 31.49
N GLY A 477 6.23 5.21 31.79
CA GLY A 477 7.63 4.99 31.48
C GLY A 477 7.84 4.59 30.02
N ARG A 478 9.09 4.66 29.61
CA ARG A 478 9.53 4.21 28.28
C ARG A 478 10.80 3.39 28.39
N PHE A 479 10.99 2.50 27.45
CA PHE A 479 12.30 1.93 27.24
C PHE A 479 12.94 2.48 25.97
N ALA A 480 14.28 2.37 25.88
CA ALA A 480 15.02 2.70 24.68
C ALA A 480 15.92 1.52 24.29
N TRP A 481 15.90 1.15 23.03
CA TRP A 481 16.88 0.22 22.47
C TRP A 481 18.14 1.00 22.09
N VAL A 482 19.29 0.58 22.59
CA VAL A 482 20.59 1.20 22.25
C VAL A 482 21.15 0.51 21.02
N HIS A 483 20.97 1.13 19.86
CA HIS A 483 21.45 0.60 18.59
C HIS A 483 22.97 0.68 18.47
N GLU A 484 23.61 -0.39 18.09
CA GLU A 484 24.96 -0.37 17.53
C GLU A 484 24.95 0.26 16.13
N ARG A 485 26.14 0.47 15.55
CA ARG A 485 26.24 0.98 14.17
C ARG A 485 25.61 -0.04 13.18
N GLY A 486 24.55 0.36 12.51
CA GLY A 486 23.84 -0.44 11.52
C GLY A 486 22.63 -1.20 12.09
N PHE A 487 21.96 -1.96 11.22
CA PHE A 487 20.81 -2.78 11.59
C PHE A 487 21.31 -4.11 12.16
N ASP A 488 21.00 -4.35 13.43
CA ASP A 488 21.41 -5.59 14.12
C ASP A 488 20.27 -6.62 14.04
N THR A 489 20.52 -7.71 13.32
CA THR A 489 19.60 -8.85 13.19
C THR A 489 19.90 -10.00 14.13
N SER A 490 20.87 -9.83 15.05
CA SER A 490 21.32 -10.91 15.94
C SER A 490 20.22 -11.45 16.84
N PHE A 491 19.23 -10.64 17.17
CA PHE A 491 18.09 -11.02 18.01
C PHE A 491 16.84 -11.43 17.22
N GLY A 492 16.94 -11.49 15.89
CA GLY A 492 15.86 -11.84 14.97
C GLY A 492 15.39 -10.65 14.17
N PRO A 493 14.38 -9.89 14.63
CA PRO A 493 13.87 -8.71 13.91
C PRO A 493 14.89 -7.59 13.79
N VAL A 494 14.89 -6.87 12.68
CA VAL A 494 15.79 -5.73 12.44
C VAL A 494 15.52 -4.57 13.41
N HIS A 495 14.27 -4.39 13.81
CA HIS A 495 13.82 -3.41 14.80
C HIS A 495 13.31 -4.11 16.06
N PRO A 496 14.21 -4.65 16.90
CA PRO A 496 13.81 -5.39 18.10
C PRO A 496 13.02 -4.55 19.09
N GLU A 497 13.24 -3.22 19.12
CA GLU A 497 12.48 -2.28 19.92
C GLU A 497 10.97 -2.29 19.63
N LEU A 498 10.61 -2.42 18.35
CA LEU A 498 9.20 -2.46 17.96
C LEU A 498 8.56 -3.78 18.36
N TRP A 499 9.33 -4.87 18.25
CA TRP A 499 8.89 -6.17 18.77
C TRP A 499 8.68 -6.13 20.29
N LEU A 500 9.64 -5.60 21.02
CA LEU A 500 9.54 -5.45 22.48
C LEU A 500 8.33 -4.60 22.88
N ALA A 501 8.10 -3.47 22.19
CA ALA A 501 6.95 -2.62 22.47
C ALA A 501 5.60 -3.33 22.25
N MET A 502 5.52 -4.25 21.28
CA MET A 502 4.31 -5.06 21.07
C MET A 502 4.16 -6.20 22.09
N ASP A 503 5.27 -6.85 22.46
CA ASP A 503 5.27 -8.01 23.36
C ASP A 503 5.04 -7.60 24.81
N SER A 504 5.61 -6.45 25.23
CA SER A 504 5.48 -5.92 26.59
C SER A 504 4.35 -4.92 26.77
N GLU A 505 3.71 -4.46 25.68
CA GLU A 505 2.76 -3.33 25.67
C GLU A 505 3.35 -2.02 26.25
N SER A 506 4.69 -1.96 26.39
CA SER A 506 5.39 -0.81 26.96
C SER A 506 5.71 0.24 25.90
N ALA A 507 5.71 1.51 26.30
CA ALA A 507 6.09 2.60 25.41
C ALA A 507 7.60 2.57 25.12
N THR A 508 8.01 2.94 23.90
CA THR A 508 9.41 3.06 23.52
C THR A 508 9.76 4.45 23.04
N LEU A 509 10.98 4.88 23.37
CA LEU A 509 11.59 6.07 22.77
C LEU A 509 11.68 5.90 21.26
N ASN A 510 11.93 4.67 20.85
CA ASN A 510 12.18 4.27 19.50
C ASN A 510 10.89 4.18 18.70
N GLY A 511 11.00 4.51 17.47
CA GLY A 511 9.98 4.33 16.47
C GLY A 511 10.61 4.64 15.12
N PHE A 512 9.98 4.19 14.05
CA PHE A 512 10.45 4.52 12.72
C PHE A 512 10.20 6.01 12.45
N GLY A 513 11.19 6.85 12.80
CA GLY A 513 11.08 8.31 12.79
C GLY A 513 10.73 8.95 11.44
N GLY A 514 10.88 8.21 10.34
CA GLY A 514 10.55 8.68 8.99
C GLY A 514 9.05 8.79 8.69
N GLU A 515 8.19 8.16 9.49
CA GLU A 515 6.74 8.07 9.23
C GLU A 515 5.89 8.77 10.30
N THR A 516 6.53 9.30 11.33
CA THR A 516 5.85 9.99 12.44
C THR A 516 6.09 11.49 12.38
N ILE A 517 5.04 12.26 12.64
CA ILE A 517 5.15 13.69 12.88
C ILE A 517 5.37 13.84 14.38
N SER A 518 6.61 14.06 14.80
CA SER A 518 6.96 14.34 16.18
C SER A 518 7.89 15.53 16.28
N PRO A 519 7.62 16.50 17.16
CA PRO A 519 8.52 17.63 17.40
C PRO A 519 9.75 17.26 18.25
N VAL A 520 9.75 16.06 18.86
CA VAL A 520 10.86 15.55 19.68
C VAL A 520 11.87 14.79 18.83
N ASP A 521 13.12 14.70 19.30
CA ASP A 521 14.20 14.01 18.61
C ASP A 521 14.08 12.49 18.72
N THR A 522 13.27 11.91 17.85
CA THR A 522 13.08 10.45 17.77
C THR A 522 14.30 9.70 17.25
N PHE A 523 15.33 10.40 16.73
CA PHE A 523 16.59 9.80 16.29
C PHE A 523 17.65 9.69 17.38
N LEU A 524 17.37 10.17 18.61
CA LEU A 524 18.28 10.03 19.75
C LEU A 524 18.74 8.57 19.92
N GLN A 525 17.84 7.62 19.79
CA GLN A 525 18.09 6.18 19.89
C GLN A 525 19.29 5.69 19.06
N TYR A 526 19.42 6.16 17.81
CA TYR A 526 20.50 5.72 16.91
C TYR A 526 21.86 6.33 17.24
N ARG A 527 21.87 7.27 18.20
CA ARG A 527 23.07 7.96 18.65
C ARG A 527 23.51 7.53 20.05
N LEU A 528 22.66 6.83 20.82
CA LEU A 528 22.94 6.45 22.20
C LEU A 528 24.24 5.65 22.35
N ALA A 529 24.54 4.74 21.44
CA ALA A 529 25.80 3.99 21.46
C ALA A 529 27.05 4.83 21.20
N SER A 530 26.91 6.05 20.68
CA SER A 530 28.01 6.96 20.34
C SER A 530 28.10 8.20 21.24
N ILE A 531 27.13 8.41 22.13
CA ILE A 531 27.12 9.52 23.10
C ILE A 531 27.69 8.99 24.42
N ASP A 532 28.48 9.81 25.14
CA ASP A 532 28.89 9.50 26.48
C ASP A 532 27.65 9.25 27.38
N PRO A 533 27.56 8.13 28.10
CA PRO A 533 26.41 7.83 28.98
C PRO A 533 26.03 8.97 29.92
N ARG A 534 27.01 9.71 30.46
CA ARG A 534 26.75 10.87 31.32
C ARG A 534 26.05 12.02 30.60
N GLN A 535 26.28 12.16 29.29
CA GLN A 535 25.61 13.18 28.46
C GLN A 535 24.25 12.67 27.98
N ALA A 536 24.09 11.37 27.78
CA ALA A 536 22.85 10.75 27.36
C ALA A 536 21.81 10.71 28.50
N GLU A 537 22.23 10.46 29.74
CA GLU A 537 21.33 10.27 30.89
C GLU A 537 20.34 11.43 31.11
N PRO A 538 20.74 12.73 31.12
CA PRO A 538 19.77 13.82 31.23
C PRO A 538 18.75 13.88 30.09
N LEU A 539 19.13 13.46 28.90
CA LEU A 539 18.22 13.37 27.75
C LEU A 539 17.24 12.23 27.91
N LEU A 540 17.71 11.07 28.37
CA LEU A 540 16.89 9.90 28.63
C LEU A 540 15.86 10.15 29.73
N ILE A 541 16.29 10.77 30.84
CA ILE A 541 15.41 11.18 31.95
C ILE A 541 14.35 12.17 31.44
N ARG A 542 14.75 13.20 30.71
CA ARG A 542 13.83 14.17 30.12
C ARG A 542 12.77 13.50 29.23
N ASP A 543 13.19 12.50 28.46
CA ASP A 543 12.32 11.77 27.52
C ASP A 543 11.55 10.63 28.19
N GLY A 544 11.64 10.49 29.54
CA GLY A 544 10.89 9.51 30.34
C GLY A 544 11.37 8.07 30.18
N VAL A 545 12.65 7.88 29.83
CA VAL A 545 13.23 6.55 29.63
C VAL A 545 13.61 5.94 30.98
N THR A 546 12.90 4.91 31.37
CA THR A 546 13.11 4.13 32.59
C THR A 546 14.01 2.92 32.40
N HIS A 547 14.06 2.39 31.17
CA HIS A 547 14.81 1.18 30.86
C HIS A 547 15.63 1.34 29.57
N LEU A 548 16.84 0.78 29.57
CA LEU A 548 17.67 0.62 28.37
C LEU A 548 17.76 -0.86 28.02
N VAL A 549 17.62 -1.17 26.75
CA VAL A 549 17.76 -2.53 26.21
C VAL A 549 18.78 -2.51 25.09
N GLY A 550 19.63 -3.54 25.02
CA GLY A 550 20.62 -3.63 23.96
C GLY A 550 21.62 -4.75 24.21
N ARG A 551 22.67 -4.78 23.40
CA ARG A 551 23.75 -5.74 23.59
C ARG A 551 24.49 -5.44 24.91
N THR A 552 24.87 -6.51 25.61
CA THR A 552 25.64 -6.40 26.85
C THR A 552 26.91 -5.57 26.68
N SER A 553 27.61 -5.74 25.54
CA SER A 553 28.79 -4.95 25.21
C SER A 553 28.50 -3.45 25.04
N THR A 554 27.37 -3.11 24.41
CA THR A 554 26.95 -1.73 24.15
C THR A 554 26.49 -1.05 25.43
N LEU A 555 25.80 -1.79 26.30
CA LEU A 555 25.28 -1.26 27.56
C LEU A 555 26.29 -1.25 28.71
N ALA A 556 27.47 -1.86 28.56
CA ALA A 556 28.48 -1.92 29.62
C ALA A 556 28.82 -0.55 30.20
N ALA A 557 29.01 0.46 29.35
CA ALA A 557 29.32 1.83 29.78
C ALA A 557 28.16 2.51 30.52
N TYR A 558 26.91 2.15 30.22
CA TYR A 558 25.73 2.62 30.98
C TYR A 558 25.61 1.88 32.32
N ALA A 559 25.87 0.57 32.36
CA ALA A 559 25.84 -0.21 33.60
C ALA A 559 26.87 0.21 34.63
N GLU A 560 27.95 0.90 34.24
CA GLU A 560 28.94 1.51 35.11
C GLU A 560 28.48 2.84 35.71
N GLN A 561 27.41 3.45 35.20
CA GLN A 561 26.87 4.69 35.80
C GLN A 561 26.02 4.37 37.03
N PRO A 562 26.12 5.19 38.07
CA PRO A 562 25.38 4.94 39.34
C PRO A 562 23.85 5.01 39.19
N GLY A 563 23.35 5.68 38.12
CA GLY A 563 21.91 5.79 37.84
C GLY A 563 21.27 4.54 37.22
N TRP A 564 22.05 3.56 36.76
CA TRP A 564 21.55 2.38 36.08
C TRP A 564 21.90 1.07 36.76
N ARG A 565 20.95 0.14 36.87
CA ARG A 565 21.20 -1.21 37.37
C ARG A 565 20.75 -2.28 36.37
N PRO A 566 21.47 -3.39 36.22
CA PRO A 566 21.03 -4.51 35.42
C PRO A 566 19.84 -5.23 36.09
N VAL A 567 18.75 -5.43 35.33
CA VAL A 567 17.58 -6.23 35.79
C VAL A 567 17.46 -7.53 35.00
N LEU A 568 18.10 -7.60 33.82
CA LEU A 568 18.27 -8.83 33.04
C LEU A 568 19.63 -8.82 32.38
N VAL A 569 20.34 -9.96 32.46
CA VAL A 569 21.49 -10.28 31.61
C VAL A 569 21.28 -11.69 31.09
N ASP A 570 20.98 -11.83 29.82
CA ASP A 570 20.71 -13.12 29.18
C ASP A 570 21.52 -13.21 27.87
N GLY A 571 22.59 -13.98 27.92
CA GLY A 571 23.52 -14.09 26.80
C GLY A 571 24.15 -12.75 26.40
N GLU A 572 23.88 -12.34 25.17
CA GLU A 572 24.35 -11.07 24.61
C GLU A 572 23.40 -9.90 24.87
N LEU A 573 22.22 -10.13 25.48
CA LEU A 573 21.20 -9.11 25.74
C LEU A 573 21.22 -8.67 27.20
N THR A 574 21.12 -7.38 27.42
CA THR A 574 20.99 -6.78 28.76
C THR A 574 19.81 -5.80 28.79
N VAL A 575 19.10 -5.79 29.90
CA VAL A 575 18.12 -4.76 30.26
C VAL A 575 18.65 -4.05 31.50
N LEU A 576 18.78 -2.73 31.42
CA LEU A 576 19.11 -1.85 32.55
C LEU A 576 17.85 -1.08 32.95
N GLU A 577 17.66 -0.87 34.24
CA GLU A 577 16.62 -0.04 34.84
C GLU A 577 17.27 1.20 35.48
N HIS A 578 16.65 2.36 35.35
CA HIS A 578 17.06 3.56 36.06
C HIS A 578 16.64 3.47 37.52
N ILE A 579 17.54 3.80 38.45
CA ILE A 579 17.29 3.62 39.89
C ILE A 579 16.37 4.68 40.50
N ASP A 580 16.26 5.86 39.87
CA ASP A 580 15.35 6.91 40.27
C ASP A 580 14.00 6.75 39.57
N ASP A 581 12.92 7.21 40.21
CA ASP A 581 11.56 7.23 39.65
C ASP A 581 11.51 8.25 38.48
N VAL A 582 11.82 7.80 37.26
CA VAL A 582 11.70 8.60 36.06
C VAL A 582 10.25 8.59 35.62
N THR A 583 9.59 9.74 35.61
CA THR A 583 8.22 9.91 35.15
C THR A 583 8.16 10.74 33.87
N LEU A 584 7.15 10.48 32.99
CA LEU A 584 6.89 11.29 31.80
C LEU A 584 6.58 12.76 32.07
N ALA A 585 6.04 13.04 33.27
CA ALA A 585 5.79 14.40 33.71
C ALA A 585 6.87 14.80 34.70
N ALA A 586 7.90 15.48 34.24
CA ALA A 586 8.88 16.09 35.11
C ALA A 586 8.44 17.53 35.46
N PRO A 587 8.23 17.86 36.73
CA PRO A 587 8.17 19.25 37.15
C PRO A 587 9.55 19.88 36.93
N LEU A 588 9.56 21.12 36.43
CA LEU A 588 10.81 21.86 36.19
C LEU A 588 11.61 22.20 37.46
N ASN A 589 11.03 22.02 38.64
CA ASN A 589 11.63 22.30 39.93
C ASN A 589 11.11 21.30 40.94
N ASP A 590 11.89 20.43 41.47
CA ASP A 590 11.78 19.53 42.68
C ASP A 590 10.35 19.25 43.25
N GLN A 591 9.32 19.21 42.44
CA GLN A 591 7.93 19.26 42.84
C GLN A 591 7.22 17.94 42.59
N ARG A 592 6.21 17.67 43.41
CA ARG A 592 5.48 16.40 43.38
C ARG A 592 4.45 16.39 42.25
N THR A 593 4.69 15.57 41.24
CA THR A 593 3.71 15.28 40.19
C THR A 593 3.30 13.81 40.31
N GLU A 594 2.01 13.56 40.35
CA GLU A 594 1.41 12.23 40.44
C GLU A 594 0.54 11.99 39.17
N LEU A 595 0.79 10.90 38.46
CA LEU A 595 -0.06 10.45 37.37
C LEU A 595 -1.36 9.87 37.94
N LEU A 596 -2.50 10.47 37.62
CA LEU A 596 -3.82 10.02 38.10
C LEU A 596 -4.51 9.08 37.14
N ALA A 597 -4.28 9.25 35.84
CA ALA A 597 -4.86 8.41 34.79
C ALA A 597 -4.03 8.50 33.52
N TRP A 598 -3.90 7.37 32.85
CA TRP A 598 -3.22 7.23 31.57
C TRP A 598 -4.10 6.45 30.59
N SER A 599 -4.31 7.01 29.42
CA SER A 599 -4.88 6.32 28.25
C SER A 599 -4.35 6.96 26.96
N PRO A 600 -4.42 6.30 25.82
CA PRO A 600 -3.89 6.83 24.56
C PRO A 600 -4.36 8.25 24.20
N GLU A 601 -5.59 8.60 24.55
CA GLU A 601 -6.19 9.90 24.17
C GLU A 601 -6.50 10.80 25.38
N ARG A 602 -6.13 10.39 26.61
CA ARG A 602 -6.39 11.18 27.82
C ARG A 602 -5.36 10.88 28.91
N VAL A 603 -4.71 11.92 29.41
CA VAL A 603 -3.75 11.83 30.52
C VAL A 603 -4.10 12.86 31.57
N ARG A 604 -4.03 12.47 32.86
CA ARG A 604 -4.32 13.37 33.99
C ARG A 604 -3.21 13.30 35.00
N TRP A 605 -2.76 14.44 35.44
CA TRP A 605 -1.75 14.60 36.51
C TRP A 605 -2.32 15.42 37.65
N ARG A 606 -1.81 15.14 38.82
CA ARG A 606 -1.89 16.04 40.00
C ARG A 606 -0.51 16.64 40.22
N THR A 607 -0.40 17.95 40.25
CA THR A 607 0.83 18.65 40.51
C THR A 607 0.67 19.61 41.69
N GLU A 608 1.71 19.81 42.48
CA GLU A 608 1.72 20.69 43.62
C GLU A 608 3.08 21.40 43.69
N GLY A 609 3.04 22.71 43.94
CA GLY A 609 4.23 23.51 44.11
C GLY A 609 4.91 23.97 42.79
N ALA A 610 4.30 23.77 41.59
CA ALA A 610 4.87 24.10 40.29
C ALA A 610 4.31 25.41 39.73
N GLU A 611 5.13 26.18 38.99
CA GLU A 611 4.66 27.26 38.14
C GLU A 611 4.40 26.78 36.70
N GLU A 612 5.05 25.71 36.31
CA GLU A 612 4.95 25.13 34.98
C GLU A 612 5.14 23.60 35.04
N LEU A 613 4.30 22.88 34.30
CA LEU A 613 4.39 21.41 34.14
C LEU A 613 4.76 21.10 32.68
N VAL A 614 5.86 20.38 32.49
CA VAL A 614 6.20 19.72 31.22
C VAL A 614 5.57 18.32 31.23
N THR A 615 4.66 18.06 30.29
CA THR A 615 3.80 16.87 30.38
C THR A 615 4.45 15.57 29.90
N GLY A 616 5.64 15.62 29.28
CA GLY A 616 6.23 14.46 28.59
C GLY A 616 5.48 14.00 27.32
N LEU A 617 4.35 14.63 26.98
CA LEU A 617 3.65 14.40 25.72
C LEU A 617 4.22 15.29 24.63
N PRO A 618 4.55 14.75 23.44
CA PRO A 618 4.94 15.57 22.30
C PRO A 618 3.89 16.62 21.97
N ALA A 619 4.36 17.86 21.67
CA ALA A 619 3.49 18.96 21.30
C ALA A 619 2.83 18.69 19.96
N PHE A 620 1.55 18.41 19.97
CA PHE A 620 0.77 18.15 18.77
C PHE A 620 -0.55 18.92 18.79
N PRO A 621 -0.99 19.53 17.67
CA PRO A 621 -2.13 20.47 17.66
C PRO A 621 -3.48 19.90 18.14
N LYS A 622 -3.65 18.57 18.12
CA LYS A 622 -4.88 17.91 18.57
C LYS A 622 -4.93 17.68 20.10
N TRP A 623 -3.83 17.91 20.82
CA TRP A 623 -3.84 17.88 22.27
C TRP A 623 -4.40 19.18 22.85
N HIS A 624 -5.35 19.06 23.74
CA HIS A 624 -5.98 20.16 24.49
C HIS A 624 -5.70 20.00 25.97
N LEU A 625 -5.19 21.06 26.59
CA LEU A 625 -4.92 21.07 28.03
C LEU A 625 -6.03 21.79 28.80
N SER A 626 -6.30 21.30 29.99
CA SER A 626 -7.12 22.01 31.00
C SER A 626 -6.45 21.90 32.36
N ILE A 627 -6.65 22.93 33.20
CA ILE A 627 -6.26 22.97 34.59
C ILE A 627 -7.53 23.13 35.40
N ASP A 628 -7.75 22.21 36.35
CA ASP A 628 -8.96 22.18 37.23
C ASP A 628 -10.27 22.28 36.41
N GLY A 629 -10.29 21.65 35.23
CA GLY A 629 -11.42 21.67 34.30
C GLY A 629 -11.52 22.92 33.41
N THR A 630 -10.69 23.93 33.62
CA THR A 630 -10.66 25.14 32.77
C THR A 630 -9.68 24.96 31.62
N ALA A 631 -10.15 25.08 30.37
CA ALA A 631 -9.33 24.98 29.18
C ALA A 631 -8.25 26.07 29.15
N ILE A 632 -7.02 25.68 28.83
CA ILE A 632 -5.87 26.57 28.68
C ILE A 632 -5.25 26.43 27.28
N THR A 633 -4.50 27.46 26.88
CA THR A 633 -3.62 27.36 25.72
C THR A 633 -2.41 26.54 26.09
N ALA A 634 -2.14 25.45 25.34
CA ALA A 634 -0.93 24.67 25.51
C ALA A 634 0.28 25.48 25.01
N ASN A 635 1.38 25.46 25.76
CA ASN A 635 2.68 25.93 25.32
C ASN A 635 3.54 24.74 24.85
N GLU A 636 4.66 25.03 24.23
CA GLU A 636 5.64 24.04 23.81
C GLU A 636 7.00 24.37 24.42
N ARG A 637 7.68 23.36 24.96
CA ARG A 637 9.05 23.46 25.43
C ARG A 637 9.84 22.21 25.08
N GLY A 638 10.87 22.35 24.27
CA GLY A 638 11.69 21.21 23.83
C GLY A 638 10.96 20.13 23.05
N GLY A 639 9.87 20.48 22.37
CA GLY A 639 9.01 19.54 21.63
C GLY A 639 7.89 18.95 22.48
N PHE A 640 7.79 19.26 23.77
CA PHE A 640 6.74 18.74 24.65
C PHE A 640 5.67 19.78 24.97
N LEU A 641 4.45 19.30 25.19
CA LEU A 641 3.36 20.11 25.71
C LEU A 641 3.68 20.61 27.12
N THR A 642 3.38 21.86 27.38
CA THR A 642 3.65 22.52 28.65
C THR A 642 2.41 23.27 29.12
N ALA A 643 2.08 23.11 30.40
CA ALA A 643 1.01 23.81 31.09
C ALA A 643 1.60 24.82 32.06
N ARG A 644 1.29 26.12 31.89
CA ARG A 644 1.59 27.14 32.90
C ARG A 644 0.48 27.13 33.94
N LEU A 645 0.86 26.90 35.20
CA LEU A 645 -0.08 26.80 36.32
C LEU A 645 -0.43 28.22 36.86
N PRO A 646 -1.64 28.43 37.37
CA PRO A 646 -2.07 29.74 37.88
C PRO A 646 -1.31 30.18 39.12
N ASP A 647 -0.93 29.23 39.98
CA ASP A 647 -0.12 29.43 41.21
C ASP A 647 0.61 28.14 41.59
N ALA A 648 1.36 28.16 42.65
CA ALA A 648 2.07 26.99 43.18
C ALA A 648 1.17 26.03 44.01
N GLY A 649 -0.13 26.19 43.99
CA GLY A 649 -1.09 25.33 44.66
C GLY A 649 -1.16 23.93 44.09
N ARG A 650 -2.16 23.20 44.55
CA ARG A 650 -2.47 21.83 44.07
C ARG A 650 -3.43 21.92 42.89
N HIS A 651 -2.99 21.43 41.74
CA HIS A 651 -3.76 21.48 40.49
C HIS A 651 -3.93 20.12 39.85
N ILE A 652 -5.03 19.92 39.13
CA ILE A 652 -5.25 18.79 38.22
C ILE A 652 -5.07 19.28 36.77
N VAL A 653 -4.01 18.82 36.16
CA VAL A 653 -3.76 19.06 34.73
C VAL A 653 -4.28 17.87 33.92
N GLU A 654 -5.08 18.14 32.90
CA GLU A 654 -5.62 17.11 32.02
C GLU A 654 -5.27 17.45 30.56
N ALA A 655 -4.66 16.49 29.86
CA ALA A 655 -4.47 16.51 28.42
C ALA A 655 -5.50 15.58 27.76
N THR A 656 -6.20 16.08 26.74
CA THR A 656 -7.20 15.30 25.98
C THR A 656 -6.89 15.43 24.50
N PHE A 657 -6.73 14.32 23.80
CA PHE A 657 -6.59 14.28 22.33
C PHE A 657 -7.96 14.40 21.69
N ARG A 658 -8.15 15.37 20.82
CA ARG A 658 -9.44 15.66 20.19
C ARG A 658 -9.31 15.74 18.67
N ARG A 659 -10.26 15.13 17.99
CA ARG A 659 -10.36 15.21 16.54
C ARG A 659 -10.72 16.62 16.10
N SER A 660 -9.99 17.09 15.08
CA SER A 660 -10.10 18.46 14.55
C SER A 660 -11.41 18.68 13.76
N ARG A 661 -11.59 19.89 13.28
CA ARG A 661 -12.67 20.19 12.32
C ARG A 661 -12.44 19.50 10.98
N ALA A 662 -11.17 19.38 10.53
CA ALA A 662 -10.82 18.73 9.28
C ALA A 662 -11.16 17.24 9.31
N ASP A 663 -10.93 16.54 10.43
CA ASP A 663 -11.29 15.13 10.60
C ASP A 663 -12.80 14.92 10.36
N ARG A 664 -13.63 15.72 11.03
CA ARG A 664 -15.11 15.63 10.91
C ARG A 664 -15.61 16.02 9.53
N LEU A 665 -15.10 17.13 8.98
CA LEU A 665 -15.47 17.60 7.65
C LEU A 665 -15.03 16.61 6.56
N GLY A 666 -13.85 16.04 6.69
CA GLY A 666 -13.34 15.03 5.78
C GLY A 666 -14.24 13.80 5.70
N VAL A 667 -14.66 13.27 6.84
CA VAL A 667 -15.60 12.15 6.90
C VAL A 667 -16.95 12.54 6.27
N ALA A 668 -17.50 13.72 6.60
CA ALA A 668 -18.76 14.18 6.04
C ALA A 668 -18.71 14.30 4.50
N ILE A 669 -17.66 14.91 3.95
CA ILE A 669 -17.46 15.02 2.50
C ILE A 669 -17.37 13.64 1.87
N THR A 670 -16.58 12.73 2.43
CA THR A 670 -16.45 11.35 1.91
C THR A 670 -17.81 10.66 1.86
N LEU A 671 -18.61 10.74 2.91
CA LEU A 671 -19.95 10.15 2.94
C LEU A 671 -20.87 10.75 1.87
N VAL A 672 -20.84 12.07 1.68
CA VAL A 672 -21.62 12.75 0.62
C VAL A 672 -21.23 12.23 -0.77
N PHE A 673 -19.94 12.12 -1.06
CA PHE A 673 -19.47 11.61 -2.36
C PHE A 673 -19.83 10.13 -2.57
N LEU A 674 -19.72 9.29 -1.54
CA LEU A 674 -20.12 7.88 -1.60
C LEU A 674 -21.62 7.74 -1.85
N LEU A 675 -22.45 8.47 -1.10
CA LEU A 675 -23.91 8.47 -1.26
C LEU A 675 -24.34 9.01 -2.64
N ALA A 676 -23.75 10.09 -3.09
CA ALA A 676 -24.04 10.66 -4.41
C ALA A 676 -23.69 9.67 -5.54
N ARG A 677 -22.56 8.94 -5.41
CA ARG A 677 -22.09 8.05 -6.48
C ARG A 677 -22.74 6.69 -6.46
N PHE A 678 -22.97 6.10 -5.29
CA PHE A 678 -23.42 4.72 -5.14
C PHE A 678 -24.87 4.62 -4.60
N GLY A 679 -25.30 5.55 -3.74
CA GLY A 679 -26.63 5.52 -3.10
C GLY A 679 -27.76 5.95 -4.03
N LEU A 680 -27.65 7.12 -4.68
CA LEU A 680 -28.70 7.65 -5.56
C LEU A 680 -29.10 6.74 -6.73
N PRO A 681 -28.17 6.04 -7.42
CA PRO A 681 -28.55 5.10 -8.48
C PRO A 681 -29.37 3.91 -7.99
N VAL A 682 -29.14 3.43 -6.77
CA VAL A 682 -29.89 2.31 -6.17
C VAL A 682 -31.32 2.73 -5.88
N VAL A 683 -31.51 3.93 -5.32
CA VAL A 683 -32.85 4.50 -5.02
C VAL A 683 -33.65 4.72 -6.29
N ARG A 684 -33.01 5.25 -7.35
CA ARG A 684 -33.67 5.48 -8.65
C ARG A 684 -34.10 4.16 -9.31
N ARG A 685 -33.28 3.10 -9.23
CA ARG A 685 -33.66 1.77 -9.77
C ARG A 685 -34.84 1.16 -9.01
N ARG A 686 -34.92 1.31 -7.69
CA ARG A 686 -36.08 0.81 -6.90
C ARG A 686 -37.36 1.56 -7.19
N ARG A 687 -37.31 2.87 -7.51
CA ARG A 687 -38.47 3.67 -7.88
C ARG A 687 -38.94 3.44 -9.33
N GLY A 688 -38.06 3.01 -10.23
CA GLY A 688 -38.38 2.72 -11.63
C GLY A 688 -38.98 1.34 -11.89
N THR A 689 -39.02 0.45 -10.88
CA THR A 689 -39.68 -0.88 -10.96
C THR A 689 -41.14 -0.85 -10.45
N GLY A 690 -41.80 0.31 -10.46
CA GLY A 690 -43.23 0.40 -10.25
C GLY A 690 -44.02 -0.24 -11.43
N PRO A 691 -45.27 -0.64 -11.24
CA PRO A 691 -46.03 -1.55 -12.11
C PRO A 691 -46.40 -1.00 -13.50
N ALA A 692 -45.73 0.06 -13.97
CA ALA A 692 -46.00 0.63 -15.30
C ALA A 692 -45.49 -0.21 -16.49
N SER A 693 -44.68 -1.30 -16.24
CA SER A 693 -44.24 -2.18 -17.32
C SER A 693 -45.19 -3.37 -17.62
N ALA A 694 -46.17 -3.59 -16.75
CA ALA A 694 -47.16 -4.67 -16.98
C ALA A 694 -48.28 -4.33 -17.97
N VAL A 695 -48.49 -3.01 -18.22
CA VAL A 695 -49.59 -2.56 -19.12
C VAL A 695 -49.12 -2.57 -20.59
N SER A 696 -47.84 -2.43 -20.89
CA SER A 696 -47.33 -2.39 -22.27
C SER A 696 -47.19 -3.78 -22.95
N GLU A 697 -47.14 -4.87 -22.17
CA GLU A 697 -47.08 -6.23 -22.74
C GLU A 697 -48.49 -6.76 -23.10
N ALA A 698 -49.53 -6.25 -22.44
CA ALA A 698 -50.92 -6.64 -22.74
C ALA A 698 -51.43 -6.02 -24.05
N ASP A 699 -51.00 -4.76 -24.37
CA ASP A 699 -51.40 -4.10 -25.62
C ASP A 699 -50.62 -4.63 -26.84
N GLY A 700 -49.42 -5.17 -26.67
CA GLY A 700 -48.63 -5.81 -27.74
C GLY A 700 -49.20 -7.15 -28.21
N LEU A 701 -49.84 -7.89 -27.31
CA LEU A 701 -50.47 -9.20 -27.60
C LEU A 701 -51.85 -9.07 -28.27
N ALA A 702 -52.56 -7.95 -28.10
CA ALA A 702 -53.83 -7.66 -28.76
C ALA A 702 -53.61 -7.24 -30.26
N ALA A 703 -52.55 -6.50 -30.54
CA ALA A 703 -52.23 -6.04 -31.90
C ALA A 703 -51.74 -7.13 -32.84
N ASP A 704 -51.19 -8.22 -32.30
CA ASP A 704 -50.68 -9.35 -33.14
C ASP A 704 -51.79 -10.36 -33.47
N LYS A 705 -52.90 -10.41 -32.73
CA LYS A 705 -54.07 -11.23 -33.05
C LYS A 705 -54.88 -10.67 -34.22
N ASP A 706 -55.00 -9.38 -34.34
CA ASP A 706 -55.72 -8.73 -35.46
C ASP A 706 -54.96 -8.79 -36.77
N ARG A 707 -53.66 -9.02 -36.78
CA ARG A 707 -52.85 -9.22 -38.01
C ARG A 707 -52.88 -10.66 -38.53
N ALA A 708 -53.19 -11.65 -37.70
CA ALA A 708 -53.25 -13.03 -38.12
C ALA A 708 -54.60 -13.39 -38.79
N GLU A 709 -55.66 -12.63 -38.54
CA GLU A 709 -57.00 -12.88 -39.15
C GLU A 709 -57.25 -12.21 -40.50
N LYS A 710 -56.36 -11.27 -40.95
CA LYS A 710 -56.50 -10.57 -42.22
C LYS A 710 -55.62 -11.07 -43.37
N GLY A 711 -54.92 -12.17 -43.17
CA GLY A 711 -53.98 -12.74 -44.17
C GLY A 711 -54.43 -14.01 -44.90
N GLY A 712 -55.69 -14.36 -44.85
CA GLY A 712 -56.20 -15.60 -45.51
C GLY A 712 -57.38 -15.33 -46.40
N ASP A 713 -57.16 -14.72 -47.56
CA ASP A 713 -57.97 -14.90 -48.79
C ASP A 713 -57.29 -14.07 -49.91
N ASP A 714 -56.59 -14.75 -50.79
CA ASP A 714 -56.53 -14.49 -52.21
C ASP A 714 -55.47 -15.39 -52.88
N GLY A 715 -55.98 -16.36 -53.72
CA GLY A 715 -55.31 -16.89 -54.87
C GLY A 715 -54.40 -18.08 -54.70
#